data_ea33d98264335547bf880f334f9cdbcd
#
_entry.id   ea33d98264335547bf880f334f9cdbcd
#
_cell.length_a   1.000
_cell.length_b   1.000
_cell.length_c   1.000
_cell.angle_alpha   90.00
_cell.angle_beta   90.00
_cell.angle_gamma   90.00
#
_symmetry.space_group_name_H-M   'P 1'
#
loop_
_entity.id
_entity.type
_entity.pdbx_description
1 polymer ?
#
loop_
_entity_poly.entity_id
_entity_poly.type
_entity_poly.pdbx_seq_one_letter_code
_entity_poly.pdbx_strand_id
1 'polypeptide(L)'
;MSALQRQFFDRETALSSYDEALLRLPPSDGPHLLNIVGIGGIGKSRLLQELRNRTGEEYRTAHLDLQIPALRQQEDALAVLRTEFGAQGVKFDRFDIAYAVLWQRVHPQLRMDRSSTPFAEESDVLSKILDDAMGFPVFGTAAGLVRLTDRALTSRQRKQRIKNDPTLQDLDNLSNAELGYAVSYLLAEELREASRERPFVLLVDAYEALVPTPLPGGKSFGADAWLRDLLGQLQGGLTVVASREPLQWAAYDEDWAAVIRQVSVEGLPMAARLDLLSAAGITEGGRQRSIAEASAGVPFYLHLAIDTYHQNPARLETTITSEHIVQRFLQHVPPDEVRILELLSVARTFDFGAFRALGRAFNLPAHLLTWESLTAYSFAYPLAQGWYRLHQLMVAALQSHLSPAVRRAVHAQLREYWEGVADRPGDLPERSGVSRSAPLREAVHHGLYAEEITAGQIYACADRGLAVGGRQAVDGIVRDLRDYLAARPGADRSLREAADCLEAESLLALGNARAVIDLAPEVERDAGTAVAARLALAAANARRIAGESRTAARIFQQVWDEQSGPVRISAGFCLADIKMWQGDFAAAFELAASVYEMCGTDHRGIRADVKRLLHLGHRFLLDFEAAGALLAEAEEEYRHTADPFGSANIRTNRAELLAFTDPEAAVAEAAAALEVQRELGAQHEIGKAYTAMAMAQTRLGAYERAASSFLSAYAALDRAGYRSGRARADMYRAFLLLRQGDRAQCLALLRRAVSEFEACDVYPSLVLAIHRAAVRLGADGPELTAAAARARSGLHALVPLGTLERRTDAMLSLFLGAGA
;
A
#
# COMPACT_ATOMS: atom_id res chain seq x y z
N MET A 1 -0.83 11.91 -42.90
CA MET A 1 -2.27 12.13 -43.18
C MET A 1 -2.92 12.52 -41.86
N SER A 2 -3.59 13.69 -41.83
CA SER A 2 -4.23 14.17 -40.58
C SER A 2 -5.24 13.12 -40.14
N ALA A 3 -5.20 12.77 -38.83
CA ALA A 3 -6.25 12.00 -38.22
C ALA A 3 -7.59 12.68 -38.56
N LEU A 4 -8.42 12.06 -39.36
CA LEU A 4 -9.80 12.45 -39.53
C LEU A 4 -10.35 12.58 -38.11
N GLN A 5 -10.73 13.80 -37.70
CA GLN A 5 -11.44 14.03 -36.45
C GLN A 5 -12.66 13.11 -36.53
N ARG A 6 -12.61 12.00 -35.74
CA ARG A 6 -13.70 11.02 -35.71
C ARG A 6 -14.91 11.74 -35.17
N GLN A 7 -15.90 12.05 -36.03
CA GLN A 7 -17.13 12.72 -35.63
C GLN A 7 -17.82 11.88 -34.56
N PHE A 8 -18.31 12.53 -33.52
CA PHE A 8 -19.10 11.91 -32.47
C PHE A 8 -20.56 11.91 -32.93
N PHE A 9 -21.17 10.74 -32.91
CA PHE A 9 -22.55 10.55 -33.38
C PHE A 9 -23.42 10.03 -32.26
N ASP A 10 -24.63 10.63 -32.10
CA ASP A 10 -25.64 10.23 -31.14
C ASP A 10 -25.12 10.25 -29.67
N ARG A 11 -25.89 9.77 -28.74
CA ARG A 11 -25.69 9.80 -27.30
C ARG A 11 -26.40 10.93 -26.58
N GLU A 12 -27.45 11.47 -27.20
CA GLU A 12 -28.19 12.63 -26.70
C GLU A 12 -28.68 12.42 -25.27
N THR A 13 -29.13 11.21 -24.89
CA THR A 13 -29.58 10.89 -23.54
C THR A 13 -28.45 11.04 -22.52
N ALA A 14 -27.26 10.52 -22.84
CA ALA A 14 -26.12 10.60 -21.93
C ALA A 14 -25.59 12.05 -21.84
N LEU A 15 -25.55 12.75 -22.98
CA LEU A 15 -25.15 14.14 -23.05
C LEU A 15 -26.13 15.05 -22.28
N SER A 16 -27.44 14.89 -22.51
CA SER A 16 -28.46 15.66 -21.77
C SER A 16 -28.42 15.37 -20.28
N SER A 17 -28.20 14.10 -19.87
CA SER A 17 -28.07 13.76 -18.46
C SER A 17 -26.86 14.38 -17.80
N TYR A 18 -25.76 14.50 -18.55
CA TYR A 18 -24.56 15.19 -18.12
C TYR A 18 -24.77 16.71 -18.01
N ASP A 19 -25.36 17.33 -19.03
CA ASP A 19 -25.66 18.76 -19.05
C ASP A 19 -26.63 19.14 -17.91
N GLU A 20 -27.66 18.31 -17.65
CA GLU A 20 -28.56 18.48 -16.51
C GLU A 20 -27.83 18.34 -15.17
N ALA A 21 -26.87 17.41 -15.05
CA ALA A 21 -26.08 17.24 -13.83
C ALA A 21 -25.19 18.45 -13.60
N LEU A 22 -24.56 19.00 -14.63
CA LEU A 22 -23.78 20.24 -14.55
C LEU A 22 -24.62 21.45 -14.12
N LEU A 23 -25.82 21.61 -14.68
CA LEU A 23 -26.74 22.72 -14.34
C LEU A 23 -27.21 22.67 -12.89
N ARG A 24 -27.17 21.50 -12.25
CA ARG A 24 -27.52 21.32 -10.83
C ARG A 24 -26.34 21.58 -9.87
N LEU A 25 -25.14 21.82 -10.39
CA LEU A 25 -23.95 22.19 -9.58
C LEU A 25 -23.95 23.70 -9.33
N PRO A 26 -23.65 24.22 -8.20
CA PRO A 26 -24.01 23.94 -6.82
C PRO A 26 -25.21 24.77 -6.34
N PRO A 27 -25.78 24.63 -5.18
CA PRO A 27 -25.11 24.33 -3.93
C PRO A 27 -25.77 23.21 -3.13
N SER A 28 -25.52 21.96 -3.41
CA SER A 28 -25.95 20.90 -2.53
C SER A 28 -24.76 20.35 -1.74
N ASP A 29 -24.97 20.11 -0.47
CA ASP A 29 -24.01 19.57 0.46
C ASP A 29 -23.91 18.05 0.28
N GLY A 30 -23.37 17.54 -0.86
CA GLY A 30 -23.20 16.12 -1.08
C GLY A 30 -22.48 15.78 -2.38
N PRO A 31 -22.01 14.53 -2.54
CA PRO A 31 -21.42 14.07 -3.78
C PRO A 31 -22.48 13.94 -4.89
N HIS A 32 -22.11 14.31 -6.10
CA HIS A 32 -22.91 14.10 -7.31
C HIS A 32 -22.23 13.09 -8.22
N LEU A 33 -22.89 11.97 -8.47
CA LEU A 33 -22.31 10.88 -9.26
C LEU A 33 -23.24 10.44 -10.42
N LEU A 34 -22.68 10.51 -11.63
CA LEU A 34 -23.31 9.99 -12.85
C LEU A 34 -22.63 8.68 -13.25
N ASN A 35 -23.34 7.55 -13.20
CA ASN A 35 -22.80 6.26 -13.63
C ASN A 35 -23.22 5.96 -15.08
N ILE A 36 -22.26 5.93 -16.00
CA ILE A 36 -22.44 5.59 -17.40
C ILE A 36 -22.20 4.08 -17.58
N VAL A 37 -23.28 3.34 -17.82
CA VAL A 37 -23.25 1.88 -17.91
C VAL A 37 -23.39 1.43 -19.37
N GLY A 38 -22.59 0.44 -19.79
CA GLY A 38 -22.73 -0.15 -21.11
C GLY A 38 -21.67 -1.19 -21.42
N ILE A 39 -21.94 -2.06 -22.38
CA ILE A 39 -21.05 -3.16 -22.76
C ILE A 39 -19.68 -2.68 -23.29
N GLY A 40 -18.72 -3.61 -23.36
CA GLY A 40 -17.39 -3.33 -23.94
C GLY A 40 -17.50 -2.90 -25.42
N GLY A 41 -16.73 -1.88 -25.82
CA GLY A 41 -16.71 -1.37 -27.19
C GLY A 41 -17.88 -0.47 -27.59
N ILE A 42 -18.84 -0.21 -26.69
CA ILE A 42 -19.98 0.67 -26.93
C ILE A 42 -19.62 2.16 -27.04
N GLY A 43 -18.39 2.51 -26.70
CA GLY A 43 -17.88 3.86 -26.84
C GLY A 43 -17.90 4.70 -25.56
N LYS A 44 -17.93 4.10 -24.36
CA LYS A 44 -17.93 4.83 -23.07
C LYS A 44 -16.71 5.75 -22.91
N SER A 45 -15.51 5.23 -23.15
CA SER A 45 -14.27 6.05 -23.06
C SER A 45 -14.28 7.22 -24.06
N ARG A 46 -14.83 7.02 -25.26
CA ARG A 46 -15.01 8.10 -26.24
C ARG A 46 -16.08 9.10 -25.80
N LEU A 47 -17.13 8.63 -25.16
CA LEU A 47 -18.15 9.50 -24.54
C LEU A 47 -17.52 10.35 -23.43
N LEU A 48 -16.74 9.76 -22.51
CA LEU A 48 -16.03 10.53 -21.48
C LEU A 48 -15.12 11.58 -22.08
N GLN A 49 -14.39 11.27 -23.16
CA GLN A 49 -13.56 12.24 -23.86
C GLN A 49 -14.41 13.39 -24.46
N GLU A 50 -15.58 13.05 -25.04
CA GLU A 50 -16.51 14.07 -25.56
C GLU A 50 -17.10 14.92 -24.44
N LEU A 51 -17.45 14.32 -23.28
CA LEU A 51 -17.87 15.06 -22.09
C LEU A 51 -16.77 16.00 -21.62
N ARG A 52 -15.51 15.55 -21.58
CA ARG A 52 -14.35 16.39 -21.26
C ARG A 52 -14.23 17.58 -22.23
N ASN A 53 -14.37 17.36 -23.53
CA ASN A 53 -14.28 18.40 -24.55
C ASN A 53 -15.45 19.42 -24.49
N ARG A 54 -16.65 18.95 -24.09
CA ARG A 54 -17.84 19.80 -23.88
C ARG A 54 -17.81 20.59 -22.58
N THR A 55 -17.08 20.08 -21.60
CA THR A 55 -16.93 20.79 -20.32
C THR A 55 -16.21 22.10 -20.59
N GLY A 56 -16.93 23.20 -20.37
CA GLY A 56 -16.40 24.55 -20.60
C GLY A 56 -15.26 24.90 -19.64
N GLU A 57 -14.59 26.00 -19.96
CA GLU A 57 -13.51 26.52 -19.10
C GLU A 57 -13.99 26.95 -17.71
N GLU A 58 -15.29 27.07 -17.49
CA GLU A 58 -15.92 27.33 -16.19
C GLU A 58 -15.84 26.16 -15.22
N TYR A 59 -15.45 24.98 -15.68
CA TYR A 59 -15.22 23.78 -14.85
C TYR A 59 -13.76 23.37 -14.88
N ARG A 60 -13.25 22.82 -13.76
CA ARG A 60 -11.98 22.10 -13.73
C ARG A 60 -12.23 20.63 -14.08
N THR A 61 -11.35 20.00 -14.84
CA THR A 61 -11.57 18.63 -15.28
C THR A 61 -10.38 17.75 -14.93
N ALA A 62 -10.65 16.53 -14.44
CA ALA A 62 -9.63 15.48 -14.28
C ALA A 62 -10.15 14.16 -14.85
N HIS A 63 -9.22 13.30 -15.29
CA HIS A 63 -9.53 12.00 -15.86
C HIS A 63 -8.70 10.89 -15.23
N LEU A 64 -9.37 9.89 -14.68
CA LEU A 64 -8.76 8.71 -14.07
C LEU A 64 -9.09 7.47 -14.91
N ASP A 65 -8.12 6.94 -15.66
CA ASP A 65 -8.26 5.73 -16.47
C ASP A 65 -7.80 4.49 -15.68
N LEU A 66 -8.72 3.76 -15.11
CA LEU A 66 -8.45 2.56 -14.31
C LEU A 66 -7.99 1.34 -15.14
N GLN A 67 -7.98 1.43 -16.48
CA GLN A 67 -7.31 0.41 -17.29
C GLN A 67 -5.79 0.45 -17.12
N ILE A 68 -5.24 1.61 -16.76
CA ILE A 68 -3.83 1.74 -16.39
C ILE A 68 -3.63 1.08 -15.02
N PRO A 69 -2.85 -0.01 -14.92
CA PRO A 69 -2.75 -0.77 -13.68
C PRO A 69 -2.25 0.04 -12.48
N ALA A 70 -1.35 1.00 -12.67
CA ALA A 70 -0.86 1.88 -11.60
C ALA A 70 -2.00 2.68 -10.97
N LEU A 71 -2.93 3.22 -11.78
CA LEU A 71 -4.03 4.06 -11.30
C LEU A 71 -5.14 3.31 -10.54
N ARG A 72 -5.01 2.00 -10.39
CA ARG A 72 -5.83 1.20 -9.47
C ARG A 72 -5.36 1.28 -8.03
N GLN A 73 -4.20 1.86 -7.78
CA GLN A 73 -3.66 2.12 -6.45
C GLN A 73 -4.04 3.54 -6.01
N GLN A 74 -4.43 3.67 -4.74
CA GLN A 74 -4.88 4.95 -4.17
C GLN A 74 -3.82 6.06 -4.33
N GLU A 75 -2.57 5.76 -3.99
CA GLU A 75 -1.48 6.72 -4.03
C GLU A 75 -1.26 7.30 -5.44
N ASP A 76 -1.07 6.43 -6.45
CA ASP A 76 -0.85 6.85 -7.83
C ASP A 76 -2.06 7.62 -8.39
N ALA A 77 -3.28 7.16 -8.07
CA ALA A 77 -4.51 7.84 -8.48
C ALA A 77 -4.62 9.24 -7.88
N LEU A 78 -4.34 9.39 -6.59
CA LEU A 78 -4.35 10.69 -5.91
C LEU A 78 -3.29 11.64 -6.46
N ALA A 79 -2.10 11.13 -6.79
CA ALA A 79 -1.03 11.92 -7.41
C ALA A 79 -1.44 12.47 -8.80
N VAL A 80 -2.08 11.63 -9.62
CA VAL A 80 -2.58 12.05 -10.94
C VAL A 80 -3.70 13.09 -10.79
N LEU A 81 -4.67 12.87 -9.92
CA LEU A 81 -5.75 13.84 -9.67
C LEU A 81 -5.20 15.18 -9.17
N ARG A 82 -4.26 15.14 -8.23
CA ARG A 82 -3.56 16.34 -7.76
C ARG A 82 -2.87 17.09 -8.89
N THR A 83 -2.18 16.37 -9.77
CA THR A 83 -1.45 16.97 -10.89
C THR A 83 -2.42 17.60 -11.91
N GLU A 84 -3.47 16.87 -12.31
CA GLU A 84 -4.44 17.38 -13.28
C GLU A 84 -5.21 18.60 -12.75
N PHE A 85 -5.70 18.57 -11.52
CA PHE A 85 -6.39 19.74 -10.94
C PHE A 85 -5.43 20.87 -10.59
N GLY A 86 -4.21 20.55 -10.15
CA GLY A 86 -3.16 21.52 -9.88
C GLY A 86 -2.77 22.33 -11.10
N ALA A 87 -2.65 21.70 -12.28
CA ALA A 87 -2.40 22.38 -13.56
C ALA A 87 -3.51 23.38 -13.93
N GLN A 88 -4.70 23.26 -13.33
CA GLN A 88 -5.84 24.16 -13.51
C GLN A 88 -5.99 25.16 -12.35
N GLY A 89 -4.95 25.35 -11.55
CA GLY A 89 -4.84 26.40 -10.53
C GLY A 89 -5.38 26.01 -9.15
N VAL A 90 -5.74 24.76 -8.90
CA VAL A 90 -6.06 24.31 -7.55
C VAL A 90 -4.77 24.20 -6.74
N LYS A 91 -4.79 24.74 -5.52
CA LYS A 91 -3.67 24.67 -4.58
C LYS A 91 -3.93 23.62 -3.54
N PHE A 92 -3.04 22.66 -3.47
CA PHE A 92 -3.11 21.48 -2.61
C PHE A 92 -2.08 21.54 -1.47
N ASP A 93 -2.05 22.63 -0.71
CA ASP A 93 -1.01 22.85 0.30
C ASP A 93 -1.03 21.81 1.44
N ARG A 94 -2.23 21.51 1.95
CA ARG A 94 -2.43 20.53 3.03
C ARG A 94 -2.31 19.11 2.53
N PHE A 95 -2.91 18.83 1.39
CA PHE A 95 -2.79 17.55 0.72
C PHE A 95 -1.32 17.21 0.41
N ASP A 96 -0.56 18.15 -0.18
CA ASP A 96 0.83 17.94 -0.57
C ASP A 96 1.69 17.54 0.64
N ILE A 97 1.47 18.17 1.81
CA ILE A 97 2.16 17.82 3.06
C ILE A 97 1.74 16.42 3.54
N ALA A 98 0.44 16.13 3.59
CA ALA A 98 -0.07 14.84 4.05
C ALA A 98 0.35 13.70 3.12
N TYR A 99 0.32 13.95 1.80
CA TYR A 99 0.78 12.99 0.81
C TYR A 99 2.28 12.71 0.94
N ALA A 100 3.10 13.73 1.20
CA ALA A 100 4.52 13.55 1.43
C ALA A 100 4.80 12.67 2.66
N VAL A 101 4.02 12.82 3.75
CA VAL A 101 4.08 11.94 4.93
C VAL A 101 3.68 10.52 4.57
N LEU A 102 2.57 10.34 3.84
CA LEU A 102 2.13 9.03 3.37
C LEU A 102 3.20 8.38 2.51
N TRP A 103 3.70 9.11 1.50
CA TRP A 103 4.71 8.64 0.57
C TRP A 103 5.98 8.17 1.29
N GLN A 104 6.50 8.95 2.23
CA GLN A 104 7.69 8.58 3.00
C GLN A 104 7.46 7.35 3.87
N ARG A 105 6.25 7.18 4.46
CA ARG A 105 5.92 6.00 5.27
C ARG A 105 5.76 4.74 4.44
N VAL A 106 5.23 4.87 3.23
CA VAL A 106 5.07 3.75 2.29
C VAL A 106 6.41 3.38 1.65
N HIS A 107 7.32 4.38 1.50
CA HIS A 107 8.62 4.22 0.88
C HIS A 107 9.78 4.60 1.82
N PRO A 108 9.92 3.98 3.00
CA PRO A 108 10.90 4.39 4.00
C PRO A 108 12.36 4.22 3.54
N GLN A 109 12.61 3.36 2.55
CA GLN A 109 13.92 3.12 1.94
C GLN A 109 14.29 4.15 0.86
N LEU A 110 13.32 4.93 0.37
CA LEU A 110 13.58 5.98 -0.62
C LEU A 110 13.80 7.32 0.08
N ARG A 111 14.79 8.05 -0.41
CA ARG A 111 14.98 9.43 0.04
C ARG A 111 13.98 10.32 -0.67
N MET A 112 13.29 11.14 0.10
CA MET A 112 12.41 12.17 -0.44
C MET A 112 13.25 13.26 -1.11
N ASP A 113 13.16 13.38 -2.41
CA ASP A 113 13.79 14.45 -3.21
C ASP A 113 12.85 14.83 -4.36
N ARG A 114 13.25 15.84 -5.14
CA ARG A 114 12.44 16.34 -6.26
C ARG A 114 12.19 15.29 -7.34
N SER A 115 13.10 14.36 -7.52
CA SER A 115 13.02 13.34 -8.58
C SER A 115 12.24 12.10 -8.16
N SER A 116 12.24 11.78 -6.86
CA SER A 116 11.58 10.59 -6.32
C SER A 116 10.14 10.83 -5.86
N THR A 117 9.82 12.07 -5.42
CA THR A 117 8.51 12.40 -4.86
C THR A 117 7.56 12.87 -5.98
N PRO A 118 6.38 12.25 -6.15
CA PRO A 118 5.41 12.67 -7.14
C PRO A 118 5.06 14.16 -7.00
N PHE A 119 4.88 14.86 -8.12
CA PHE A 119 4.50 16.28 -8.23
C PHE A 119 5.31 17.25 -7.34
N ALA A 120 6.49 16.86 -6.87
CA ALA A 120 7.31 17.72 -6.01
C ALA A 120 7.74 19.02 -6.70
N GLU A 121 7.96 19.01 -8.02
CA GLU A 121 8.29 20.19 -8.80
C GLU A 121 7.09 21.12 -9.01
N GLU A 122 5.89 20.58 -9.15
CA GLU A 122 4.65 21.32 -9.35
C GLU A 122 4.06 21.85 -8.04
N SER A 123 4.51 21.36 -6.90
CA SER A 123 4.05 21.78 -5.58
C SER A 123 4.82 23.01 -5.09
N ASP A 124 4.15 24.13 -4.92
CA ASP A 124 4.71 25.34 -4.31
C ASP A 124 5.29 25.11 -2.90
N VAL A 125 4.73 24.13 -2.18
CA VAL A 125 5.12 23.80 -0.80
C VAL A 125 6.27 22.81 -0.80
N LEU A 126 6.12 21.67 -1.49
CA LEU A 126 7.13 20.61 -1.48
C LEU A 126 8.41 21.04 -2.17
N SER A 127 8.35 21.73 -3.32
CA SER A 127 9.54 22.19 -4.03
C SER A 127 10.44 23.05 -3.12
N LYS A 128 9.86 23.98 -2.36
CA LYS A 128 10.60 24.85 -1.45
C LYS A 128 11.08 24.15 -0.19
N ILE A 129 10.27 23.22 0.35
CA ILE A 129 10.66 22.40 1.49
C ILE A 129 11.87 21.54 1.11
N LEU A 130 11.85 20.92 -0.07
CA LEU A 130 12.93 20.07 -0.55
C LEU A 130 14.21 20.86 -0.88
N ASP A 131 14.10 22.12 -1.32
CA ASP A 131 15.25 23.00 -1.53
C ASP A 131 15.95 23.39 -0.22
N ASP A 132 15.18 23.79 0.80
CA ASP A 132 15.70 24.16 2.11
C ASP A 132 16.28 22.93 2.86
N ALA A 133 15.91 21.75 2.43
CA ALA A 133 16.17 20.50 3.08
C ALA A 133 17.51 19.83 2.76
N MET A 134 18.29 20.37 1.84
CA MET A 134 19.59 19.78 1.43
C MET A 134 20.60 19.56 2.56
N GLY A 135 20.29 19.98 3.78
CA GLY A 135 21.14 19.83 4.98
C GLY A 135 20.58 18.94 6.11
N PHE A 136 19.35 18.42 6.01
CA PHE A 136 18.74 17.66 7.10
C PHE A 136 18.43 16.22 6.69
N PRO A 137 18.86 15.20 7.47
CA PRO A 137 18.66 13.79 7.11
C PRO A 137 17.25 13.23 7.43
N VAL A 138 16.31 14.04 7.91
CA VAL A 138 15.05 13.56 8.50
C VAL A 138 13.85 14.36 7.95
N PHE A 139 13.25 13.85 6.90
CA PHE A 139 11.97 14.31 6.37
C PHE A 139 10.95 13.20 6.48
N GLY A 140 9.85 13.44 7.16
CA GLY A 140 8.78 12.45 7.21
C GLY A 140 7.75 12.67 8.32
N THR A 141 7.96 13.67 9.19
CA THR A 141 6.91 14.05 10.15
C THR A 141 6.09 15.21 9.61
N ALA A 142 4.76 15.14 9.77
CA ALA A 142 3.88 16.26 9.49
C ALA A 142 4.33 17.51 10.26
N ALA A 143 4.69 17.34 11.53
CA ALA A 143 5.20 18.42 12.36
C ALA A 143 6.50 19.05 11.81
N GLY A 144 7.39 18.24 11.25
CA GLY A 144 8.63 18.69 10.60
C GLY A 144 8.32 19.47 9.32
N LEU A 145 7.49 18.92 8.44
CA LEU A 145 7.09 19.56 7.20
C LEU A 145 6.29 20.85 7.44
N VAL A 146 5.37 20.86 8.41
CA VAL A 146 4.61 22.07 8.80
C VAL A 146 5.55 23.18 9.32
N ARG A 147 6.60 22.85 10.10
CA ARG A 147 7.60 23.85 10.51
C ARG A 147 8.40 24.41 9.33
N LEU A 148 8.73 23.60 8.35
CA LEU A 148 9.45 24.05 7.16
C LEU A 148 8.58 24.93 6.26
N THR A 149 7.26 24.74 6.26
CA THR A 149 6.33 25.64 5.54
C THR A 149 6.38 27.08 6.05
N ASP A 150 6.70 27.29 7.32
CA ASP A 150 6.88 28.65 7.88
C ASP A 150 8.05 29.41 7.21
N ARG A 151 9.05 28.69 6.70
CA ARG A 151 10.17 29.29 5.95
C ARG A 151 9.85 29.36 4.45
N ALA A 152 9.21 28.32 3.92
CA ALA A 152 8.97 28.16 2.50
C ALA A 152 7.86 29.09 1.93
N LEU A 153 6.79 29.33 2.68
CA LEU A 153 5.66 30.16 2.21
C LEU A 153 5.81 31.63 2.58
N THR A 154 5.38 32.52 1.70
CA THR A 154 5.34 33.98 1.96
C THR A 154 3.99 34.46 2.50
N SER A 155 2.89 33.77 2.15
CA SER A 155 1.53 34.13 2.54
C SER A 155 1.21 33.77 4.00
N ARG A 156 0.89 34.77 4.82
CA ARG A 156 0.48 34.57 6.23
C ARG A 156 -0.77 33.70 6.36
N GLN A 157 -1.75 33.88 5.46
CA GLN A 157 -3.01 33.14 5.50
C GLN A 157 -2.77 31.63 5.23
N ARG A 158 -1.97 31.30 4.20
CA ARG A 158 -1.61 29.90 3.90
C ARG A 158 -0.86 29.24 5.06
N LYS A 159 0.12 29.95 5.66
CA LYS A 159 0.86 29.45 6.83
C LYS A 159 -0.07 29.13 8.01
N GLN A 160 -0.96 30.06 8.33
CA GLN A 160 -1.86 29.91 9.46
C GLN A 160 -2.88 28.78 9.26
N ARG A 161 -3.31 28.60 8.01
CA ARG A 161 -4.22 27.53 7.62
C ARG A 161 -3.58 26.16 7.79
N ILE A 162 -2.35 25.98 7.31
CA ILE A 162 -1.57 24.73 7.48
C ILE A 162 -1.30 24.48 8.96
N LYS A 163 -0.84 25.48 9.69
CA LYS A 163 -0.47 25.35 11.12
C LYS A 163 -1.65 25.01 12.03
N ASN A 164 -2.86 25.50 11.71
CA ASN A 164 -4.05 25.32 12.55
C ASN A 164 -4.94 24.18 12.07
N ASP A 165 -4.56 23.44 11.02
CA ASP A 165 -5.33 22.31 10.53
C ASP A 165 -5.21 21.13 11.51
N PRO A 166 -6.32 20.66 12.11
CA PRO A 166 -6.30 19.58 13.08
C PRO A 166 -5.88 18.25 12.47
N THR A 167 -6.21 18.01 11.20
CA THR A 167 -5.84 16.79 10.49
C THR A 167 -4.33 16.72 10.31
N LEU A 168 -3.68 17.83 9.89
CA LEU A 168 -2.23 17.88 9.75
C LEU A 168 -1.48 17.75 11.08
N GLN A 169 -2.07 18.21 12.19
CA GLN A 169 -1.47 18.07 13.52
C GLN A 169 -1.50 16.63 14.03
N ASP A 170 -2.46 15.81 13.59
CA ASP A 170 -2.63 14.43 14.05
C ASP A 170 -2.04 13.38 13.09
N LEU A 171 -1.58 13.76 11.89
CA LEU A 171 -1.06 12.82 10.88
C LEU A 171 0.05 11.91 11.41
N ASP A 172 0.92 12.42 12.30
CA ASP A 172 2.03 11.65 12.85
C ASP A 172 1.56 10.52 13.78
N ASN A 173 0.33 10.61 14.28
CA ASN A 173 -0.28 9.62 15.15
C ASN A 173 -1.15 8.59 14.42
N LEU A 174 -1.47 8.81 13.14
CA LEU A 174 -2.34 7.92 12.37
C LEU A 174 -1.58 6.65 11.94
N SER A 175 -2.29 5.53 11.84
CA SER A 175 -1.82 4.35 11.11
C SER A 175 -1.75 4.63 9.59
N ASN A 176 -1.08 3.77 8.82
CA ASN A 176 -0.98 3.98 7.37
C ASN A 176 -2.35 3.94 6.66
N ALA A 177 -3.29 3.13 7.14
CA ALA A 177 -4.66 3.09 6.60
C ALA A 177 -5.43 4.38 6.90
N GLU A 178 -5.39 4.86 8.15
CA GLU A 178 -6.00 6.13 8.56
C GLU A 178 -5.36 7.32 7.84
N LEU A 179 -4.04 7.26 7.61
CA LEU A 179 -3.32 8.29 6.86
C LEU A 179 -3.76 8.32 5.39
N GLY A 180 -3.94 7.17 4.73
CA GLY A 180 -4.51 7.10 3.39
C GLY A 180 -5.90 7.75 3.30
N TYR A 181 -6.76 7.51 4.30
CA TYR A 181 -8.05 8.17 4.39
C TYR A 181 -7.93 9.69 4.59
N ALA A 182 -7.04 10.13 5.50
CA ALA A 182 -6.79 11.54 5.77
C ALA A 182 -6.25 12.29 4.53
N VAL A 183 -5.38 11.65 3.73
CA VAL A 183 -4.87 12.23 2.47
C VAL A 183 -6.01 12.40 1.46
N SER A 184 -6.87 11.39 1.28
CA SER A 184 -8.07 11.51 0.42
C SER A 184 -9.00 12.64 0.88
N TYR A 185 -9.22 12.74 2.19
CA TYR A 185 -10.03 13.79 2.80
C TYR A 185 -9.47 15.19 2.52
N LEU A 186 -8.16 15.40 2.68
CA LEU A 186 -7.53 16.70 2.43
C LEU A 186 -7.57 17.08 0.94
N LEU A 187 -7.42 16.13 0.02
CA LEU A 187 -7.63 16.39 -1.41
C LEU A 187 -9.06 16.86 -1.69
N ALA A 188 -10.05 16.14 -1.14
CA ALA A 188 -11.46 16.46 -1.30
C ALA A 188 -11.81 17.84 -0.70
N GLU A 189 -11.29 18.15 0.49
CA GLU A 189 -11.49 19.45 1.15
C GLU A 189 -10.92 20.62 0.35
N GLU A 190 -9.67 20.49 -0.16
CA GLU A 190 -9.05 21.57 -0.94
C GLU A 190 -9.71 21.73 -2.32
N LEU A 191 -10.17 20.61 -2.91
CA LEU A 191 -10.95 20.66 -4.13
C LEU A 191 -12.33 21.30 -3.90
N ARG A 192 -13.01 20.99 -2.79
CA ARG A 192 -14.29 21.62 -2.36
C ARG A 192 -14.12 23.13 -2.14
N GLU A 193 -13.02 23.55 -1.55
CA GLU A 193 -12.74 24.98 -1.37
C GLU A 193 -12.52 25.67 -2.72
N ALA A 194 -11.78 25.06 -3.62
CA ALA A 194 -11.54 25.58 -4.96
C ALA A 194 -12.82 25.60 -5.81
N SER A 195 -13.74 24.66 -5.57
CA SER A 195 -15.00 24.55 -6.30
C SER A 195 -15.96 25.71 -6.07
N ARG A 196 -15.80 26.48 -4.99
CA ARG A 196 -16.58 27.71 -4.74
C ARG A 196 -16.38 28.77 -5.80
N GLU A 197 -15.20 28.81 -6.41
CA GLU A 197 -14.89 29.72 -7.51
C GLU A 197 -15.18 29.07 -8.87
N ARG A 198 -14.84 27.81 -9.00
CA ARG A 198 -14.93 27.04 -10.23
C ARG A 198 -15.15 25.57 -9.92
N PRO A 199 -16.36 25.02 -10.17
CA PRO A 199 -16.67 23.62 -9.90
C PRO A 199 -15.75 22.66 -10.68
N PHE A 200 -15.74 21.38 -10.28
CA PHE A 200 -14.95 20.40 -10.99
C PHE A 200 -15.80 19.30 -11.64
N VAL A 201 -15.22 18.62 -12.61
CA VAL A 201 -15.71 17.39 -13.21
C VAL A 201 -14.61 16.34 -13.15
N LEU A 202 -14.87 15.24 -12.45
CA LEU A 202 -13.99 14.08 -12.39
C LEU A 202 -14.56 12.98 -13.30
N LEU A 203 -13.78 12.55 -14.28
CA LEU A 203 -14.13 11.46 -15.18
C LEU A 203 -13.34 10.20 -14.78
N VAL A 204 -14.03 9.13 -14.43
CA VAL A 204 -13.43 7.83 -14.05
C VAL A 204 -13.81 6.80 -15.12
N ASP A 205 -12.82 6.31 -15.85
CA ASP A 205 -13.02 5.31 -16.91
C ASP A 205 -12.68 3.90 -16.44
N ALA A 206 -13.41 2.93 -16.99
CA ALA A 206 -13.16 1.50 -16.83
C ALA A 206 -13.17 1.01 -15.38
N TYR A 207 -14.15 1.41 -14.60
CA TYR A 207 -14.32 0.99 -13.21
C TYR A 207 -14.25 -0.53 -13.02
N GLU A 208 -14.73 -1.33 -13.97
CA GLU A 208 -14.64 -2.78 -13.95
C GLU A 208 -13.20 -3.33 -13.86
N ALA A 209 -12.20 -2.54 -14.18
CA ALA A 209 -10.79 -2.94 -14.02
C ALA A 209 -10.31 -2.90 -12.55
N LEU A 210 -11.02 -2.17 -11.70
CA LEU A 210 -10.74 -2.09 -10.28
C LEU A 210 -11.41 -3.24 -9.49
N VAL A 211 -12.58 -3.64 -9.94
CA VAL A 211 -13.39 -4.72 -9.32
C VAL A 211 -13.33 -5.96 -10.19
N PRO A 212 -12.54 -6.98 -9.83
CA PRO A 212 -12.53 -8.25 -10.56
C PRO A 212 -13.91 -8.90 -10.55
N THR A 213 -14.26 -9.62 -11.62
CA THR A 213 -15.52 -10.36 -11.71
C THR A 213 -15.65 -11.31 -10.51
N PRO A 214 -16.76 -11.29 -9.75
CA PRO A 214 -16.90 -12.13 -8.57
C PRO A 214 -16.76 -13.60 -8.93
N LEU A 215 -15.87 -14.33 -8.26
CA LEU A 215 -15.88 -15.79 -8.28
C LEU A 215 -17.16 -16.29 -7.59
N PRO A 216 -17.75 -17.40 -8.03
CA PRO A 216 -18.91 -17.99 -7.35
C PRO A 216 -18.56 -18.26 -5.88
N GLY A 217 -19.19 -17.53 -4.97
CA GLY A 217 -18.98 -17.64 -3.51
C GLY A 217 -17.92 -16.73 -2.90
N GLY A 218 -17.18 -15.95 -3.68
CA GLY A 218 -16.17 -15.01 -3.18
C GLY A 218 -16.71 -13.58 -3.05
N LYS A 219 -16.63 -12.99 -1.86
CA LYS A 219 -16.86 -11.56 -1.67
C LYS A 219 -15.61 -10.80 -2.13
N SER A 220 -15.60 -10.27 -3.35
CA SER A 220 -14.58 -9.34 -3.85
C SER A 220 -14.82 -7.94 -3.29
N PHE A 221 -15.02 -7.84 -1.96
CA PHE A 221 -15.34 -6.60 -1.29
C PHE A 221 -14.05 -5.92 -0.82
N GLY A 222 -13.65 -4.84 -1.46
CA GLY A 222 -12.61 -3.98 -0.93
C GLY A 222 -11.63 -3.36 -1.91
N ALA A 223 -11.46 -3.89 -3.12
CA ALA A 223 -10.51 -3.33 -4.08
C ALA A 223 -10.86 -1.90 -4.53
N ASP A 224 -12.14 -1.53 -4.46
CA ASP A 224 -12.69 -0.22 -4.79
C ASP A 224 -12.95 0.67 -3.55
N ALA A 225 -12.67 0.18 -2.34
CA ALA A 225 -12.98 0.90 -1.10
C ALA A 225 -12.38 2.31 -1.08
N TRP A 226 -11.10 2.44 -1.42
CA TRP A 226 -10.43 3.74 -1.46
C TRP A 226 -11.09 4.74 -2.44
N LEU A 227 -11.59 4.24 -3.58
CA LEU A 227 -12.26 5.07 -4.58
C LEU A 227 -13.65 5.52 -4.09
N ARG A 228 -14.42 4.60 -3.49
CA ARG A 228 -15.71 4.95 -2.86
C ARG A 228 -15.54 5.97 -1.75
N ASP A 229 -14.54 5.76 -0.88
CA ASP A 229 -14.24 6.68 0.23
C ASP A 229 -13.84 8.07 -0.31
N LEU A 230 -12.99 8.13 -1.34
CA LEU A 230 -12.65 9.38 -1.99
C LEU A 230 -13.90 10.06 -2.58
N LEU A 231 -14.65 9.34 -3.42
CA LEU A 231 -15.81 9.92 -4.13
C LEU A 231 -16.93 10.33 -3.17
N GLY A 232 -17.07 9.64 -2.03
CA GLY A 232 -18.02 10.02 -0.97
C GLY A 232 -17.66 11.33 -0.27
N GLN A 233 -16.39 11.71 -0.28
CA GLN A 233 -15.89 12.96 0.31
C GLN A 233 -15.91 14.14 -0.68
N LEU A 234 -15.99 13.87 -2.00
CA LEU A 234 -15.97 14.91 -3.03
C LEU A 234 -17.28 15.71 -3.06
N GLN A 235 -17.17 17.01 -2.87
CA GLN A 235 -18.28 17.97 -2.91
C GLN A 235 -17.94 19.14 -3.81
N GLY A 236 -18.96 19.78 -4.39
CA GLY A 236 -18.79 20.98 -5.23
C GLY A 236 -18.43 20.67 -6.68
N GLY A 237 -18.62 19.44 -7.14
CA GLY A 237 -18.39 19.02 -8.51
C GLY A 237 -19.20 17.79 -8.91
N LEU A 238 -19.03 17.35 -10.15
CA LEU A 238 -19.65 16.17 -10.71
C LEU A 238 -18.59 15.08 -10.91
N THR A 239 -18.89 13.87 -10.43
CA THR A 239 -18.13 12.68 -10.78
C THR A 239 -18.89 11.84 -11.80
N VAL A 240 -18.24 11.45 -12.90
CA VAL A 240 -18.79 10.58 -13.92
C VAL A 240 -17.99 9.29 -13.93
N VAL A 241 -18.63 8.16 -13.63
CA VAL A 241 -17.98 6.84 -13.61
C VAL A 241 -18.51 6.00 -14.76
N ALA A 242 -17.63 5.56 -15.67
CA ALA A 242 -17.94 4.63 -16.72
C ALA A 242 -17.67 3.19 -16.27
N SER A 243 -18.67 2.32 -16.39
CA SER A 243 -18.62 0.93 -15.98
C SER A 243 -19.33 0.00 -16.99
N ARG A 244 -19.05 -1.30 -16.90
CA ARG A 244 -19.81 -2.30 -17.70
C ARG A 244 -21.14 -2.62 -17.07
N GLU A 245 -21.18 -2.66 -15.75
CA GLU A 245 -22.37 -2.98 -14.95
C GLU A 245 -22.67 -1.81 -14.00
N PRO A 246 -23.90 -1.69 -13.52
CA PRO A 246 -24.25 -0.70 -12.52
C PRO A 246 -23.39 -0.79 -11.27
N LEU A 247 -23.04 0.35 -10.69
CA LEU A 247 -22.31 0.39 -9.43
C LEU A 247 -23.17 -0.21 -8.30
N GLN A 248 -22.64 -1.20 -7.59
CA GLN A 248 -23.33 -1.89 -6.49
C GLN A 248 -23.05 -1.28 -5.11
N TRP A 249 -22.71 0.01 -5.06
CA TRP A 249 -22.25 0.67 -3.84
C TRP A 249 -23.35 0.81 -2.77
N ALA A 250 -24.60 0.84 -3.17
CA ALA A 250 -25.73 0.81 -2.22
C ALA A 250 -25.78 -0.48 -1.36
N ALA A 251 -25.10 -1.55 -1.77
CA ALA A 251 -24.95 -2.75 -0.93
C ALA A 251 -23.99 -2.57 0.26
N TYR A 252 -23.16 -1.53 0.24
CA TYR A 252 -22.24 -1.19 1.33
C TYR A 252 -22.81 -0.09 2.23
N ASP A 253 -23.44 0.91 1.62
CA ASP A 253 -24.04 2.04 2.27
C ASP A 253 -25.26 2.49 1.44
N GLU A 254 -26.44 2.45 2.06
CA GLU A 254 -27.72 2.74 1.41
C GLU A 254 -27.78 4.19 0.87
N ASP A 255 -27.03 5.11 1.44
CA ASP A 255 -26.98 6.51 1.01
C ASP A 255 -26.54 6.67 -0.45
N TRP A 256 -25.72 5.75 -0.98
CA TRP A 256 -25.32 5.76 -2.37
C TRP A 256 -26.46 5.61 -3.36
N ALA A 257 -27.57 4.98 -2.96
CA ALA A 257 -28.75 4.84 -3.81
C ALA A 257 -29.39 6.21 -4.17
N ALA A 258 -29.27 7.19 -3.27
CA ALA A 258 -29.76 8.55 -3.51
C ALA A 258 -28.79 9.42 -4.32
N VAL A 259 -27.50 9.08 -4.30
CA VAL A 259 -26.42 9.86 -4.93
C VAL A 259 -26.15 9.44 -6.38
N ILE A 260 -26.23 8.14 -6.67
CA ILE A 260 -25.87 7.59 -7.99
C ILE A 260 -27.03 7.75 -8.97
N ARG A 261 -26.83 8.58 -10.00
CA ARG A 261 -27.70 8.64 -11.17
C ARG A 261 -27.14 7.74 -12.27
N GLN A 262 -27.87 6.69 -12.63
CA GLN A 262 -27.43 5.75 -13.67
C GLN A 262 -27.95 6.18 -15.07
N VAL A 263 -27.07 6.07 -16.07
CA VAL A 263 -27.37 6.28 -17.49
C VAL A 263 -26.85 5.11 -18.29
N SER A 264 -27.74 4.38 -18.94
CA SER A 264 -27.38 3.26 -19.83
C SER A 264 -27.01 3.75 -21.22
N VAL A 265 -25.89 3.26 -21.75
CA VAL A 265 -25.42 3.55 -23.10
C VAL A 265 -25.60 2.31 -23.96
N GLU A 266 -26.55 2.39 -24.87
CA GLU A 266 -26.90 1.31 -25.80
C GLU A 266 -26.16 1.43 -27.15
N GLY A 267 -26.38 0.49 -28.07
CA GLY A 267 -25.84 0.55 -29.42
C GLY A 267 -26.36 1.78 -30.19
N LEU A 268 -25.56 2.32 -31.10
CA LEU A 268 -25.98 3.44 -31.95
C LEU A 268 -27.26 3.06 -32.72
N PRO A 269 -28.26 3.95 -32.80
CA PRO A 269 -29.44 3.73 -33.60
C PRO A 269 -29.10 3.67 -35.09
N MET A 270 -29.94 3.05 -35.90
CA MET A 270 -29.68 2.79 -37.31
C MET A 270 -29.35 4.07 -38.10
N ALA A 271 -30.05 5.18 -37.82
CA ALA A 271 -29.80 6.46 -38.46
C ALA A 271 -28.36 6.94 -38.21
N ALA A 272 -27.91 6.95 -36.94
CA ALA A 272 -26.57 7.37 -36.59
C ALA A 272 -25.47 6.46 -37.18
N ARG A 273 -25.73 5.16 -37.33
CA ARG A 273 -24.82 4.22 -38.02
C ARG A 273 -24.65 4.59 -39.49
N LEU A 274 -25.74 4.88 -40.17
CA LEU A 274 -25.74 5.26 -41.59
C LEU A 274 -25.06 6.63 -41.76
N ASP A 275 -25.32 7.58 -40.88
CA ASP A 275 -24.68 8.91 -40.92
C ASP A 275 -23.16 8.81 -40.73
N LEU A 276 -22.70 7.99 -39.77
CA LEU A 276 -21.30 7.75 -39.53
C LEU A 276 -20.60 7.12 -40.75
N LEU A 277 -21.26 6.12 -41.39
CA LEU A 277 -20.73 5.47 -42.58
C LEU A 277 -20.72 6.44 -43.77
N SER A 278 -21.76 7.27 -43.92
CA SER A 278 -21.83 8.29 -44.97
C SER A 278 -20.72 9.33 -44.81
N ALA A 279 -20.49 9.82 -43.58
CA ALA A 279 -19.41 10.77 -43.29
C ALA A 279 -18.02 10.20 -43.60
N ALA A 280 -17.86 8.88 -43.50
CA ALA A 280 -16.64 8.16 -43.87
C ALA A 280 -16.52 7.86 -45.37
N GLY A 281 -17.48 8.32 -46.21
CA GLY A 281 -17.47 8.13 -47.65
C GLY A 281 -18.08 6.80 -48.15
N ILE A 282 -18.67 6.01 -47.27
CA ILE A 282 -19.40 4.78 -47.63
C ILE A 282 -20.84 5.17 -47.92
N THR A 283 -21.16 5.44 -49.23
CA THR A 283 -22.47 5.98 -49.66
C THR A 283 -23.36 4.97 -50.36
N GLU A 284 -22.88 3.76 -50.69
CA GLU A 284 -23.66 2.73 -51.35
C GLU A 284 -24.69 2.11 -50.40
N GLY A 285 -25.98 2.36 -50.61
CA GLY A 285 -27.05 2.09 -49.64
C GLY A 285 -27.18 0.62 -49.20
N GLY A 286 -26.95 -0.34 -50.08
CA GLY A 286 -26.96 -1.76 -49.74
C GLY A 286 -25.81 -2.13 -48.80
N ARG A 287 -24.63 -1.66 -49.11
CA ARG A 287 -23.40 -1.87 -48.34
C ARG A 287 -23.48 -1.16 -46.98
N GLN A 288 -23.93 0.09 -46.96
CA GLN A 288 -24.13 0.83 -45.72
C GLN A 288 -25.05 0.08 -44.75
N ARG A 289 -26.19 -0.38 -45.24
CA ARG A 289 -27.18 -1.07 -44.43
C ARG A 289 -26.64 -2.39 -43.89
N SER A 290 -25.95 -3.17 -44.73
CA SER A 290 -25.31 -4.42 -44.30
C SER A 290 -24.28 -4.21 -43.21
N ILE A 291 -23.39 -3.21 -43.34
CA ILE A 291 -22.40 -2.87 -42.29
C ILE A 291 -23.09 -2.38 -41.02
N ALA A 292 -24.10 -1.52 -41.16
CA ALA A 292 -24.82 -0.96 -40.03
C ALA A 292 -25.55 -2.05 -39.23
N GLU A 293 -26.18 -3.03 -39.90
CA GLU A 293 -26.81 -4.18 -39.27
C GLU A 293 -25.80 -5.10 -38.61
N ALA A 294 -24.71 -5.45 -39.30
CA ALA A 294 -23.64 -6.32 -38.80
C ALA A 294 -22.93 -5.76 -37.56
N SER A 295 -22.85 -4.45 -37.46
CA SER A 295 -22.21 -3.78 -36.31
C SER A 295 -23.01 -3.92 -35.02
N ALA A 296 -24.29 -4.32 -35.06
CA ALA A 296 -25.23 -4.29 -33.95
C ALA A 296 -25.27 -2.94 -33.20
N GLY A 297 -24.83 -1.86 -33.81
CA GLY A 297 -24.72 -0.53 -33.24
C GLY A 297 -23.48 -0.31 -32.36
N VAL A 298 -22.55 -1.25 -32.33
CA VAL A 298 -21.30 -1.11 -31.56
C VAL A 298 -20.30 -0.26 -32.38
N PRO A 299 -19.91 0.94 -31.95
CA PRO A 299 -19.06 1.85 -32.72
C PRO A 299 -17.72 1.24 -33.13
N PHE A 300 -17.19 0.33 -32.34
CA PHE A 300 -15.95 -0.37 -32.66
C PHE A 300 -16.02 -1.08 -34.02
N TYR A 301 -17.07 -1.83 -34.28
CA TYR A 301 -17.21 -2.54 -35.55
C TYR A 301 -17.45 -1.59 -36.73
N LEU A 302 -18.15 -0.48 -36.49
CA LEU A 302 -18.33 0.56 -37.51
C LEU A 302 -17.00 1.19 -37.92
N HIS A 303 -16.19 1.59 -36.96
CA HIS A 303 -14.86 2.16 -37.23
C HIS A 303 -13.93 1.17 -37.93
N LEU A 304 -13.98 -0.09 -37.56
CA LEU A 304 -13.18 -1.12 -38.18
C LEU A 304 -13.62 -1.36 -39.67
N ALA A 305 -14.90 -1.31 -39.95
CA ALA A 305 -15.40 -1.38 -41.31
C ALA A 305 -15.00 -0.15 -42.15
N ILE A 306 -14.96 1.03 -41.52
CA ILE A 306 -14.45 2.26 -42.12
C ILE A 306 -12.96 2.14 -42.45
N ASP A 307 -12.14 1.66 -41.51
CA ASP A 307 -10.70 1.45 -41.70
C ASP A 307 -10.47 0.47 -42.87
N THR A 308 -11.26 -0.62 -42.95
CA THR A 308 -11.22 -1.59 -44.04
C THR A 308 -11.57 -0.94 -45.40
N TYR A 309 -12.60 -0.11 -45.42
CA TYR A 309 -13.03 0.61 -46.66
C TYR A 309 -11.94 1.55 -47.17
N HIS A 310 -11.28 2.28 -46.26
CA HIS A 310 -10.20 3.18 -46.67
C HIS A 310 -8.97 2.45 -47.21
N GLN A 311 -8.73 1.21 -46.75
CA GLN A 311 -7.66 0.37 -47.31
C GLN A 311 -8.01 -0.20 -48.70
N ASN A 312 -9.25 -0.64 -48.89
CA ASN A 312 -9.69 -1.20 -50.17
C ASN A 312 -11.20 -1.04 -50.43
N PRO A 313 -11.65 0.05 -51.06
CA PRO A 313 -13.06 0.33 -51.30
C PRO A 313 -13.82 -0.71 -52.13
N ALA A 314 -13.12 -1.45 -52.99
CA ALA A 314 -13.74 -2.35 -53.97
C ALA A 314 -14.23 -3.71 -53.40
N ARG A 315 -13.83 -4.10 -52.16
CA ARG A 315 -14.00 -5.47 -51.64
C ARG A 315 -14.98 -5.63 -50.47
N LEU A 316 -15.72 -4.63 -50.09
CA LEU A 316 -16.78 -4.76 -49.06
C LEU A 316 -18.05 -5.37 -49.69
N GLU A 317 -18.29 -6.67 -49.49
CA GLU A 317 -19.51 -7.38 -49.94
C GLU A 317 -20.72 -7.15 -49.04
N THR A 318 -21.92 -7.56 -49.50
CA THR A 318 -23.19 -7.16 -48.95
C THR A 318 -23.76 -7.99 -47.79
N THR A 319 -23.06 -9.04 -47.32
CA THR A 319 -23.54 -9.87 -46.18
C THR A 319 -22.41 -10.02 -45.15
N ILE A 320 -22.52 -9.31 -44.05
CA ILE A 320 -21.43 -9.20 -43.07
C ILE A 320 -21.99 -9.45 -41.66
N THR A 321 -21.25 -10.22 -40.84
CA THR A 321 -21.44 -10.29 -39.40
C THR A 321 -20.33 -9.50 -38.69
N SER A 322 -20.45 -9.21 -37.39
CA SER A 322 -19.42 -8.51 -36.63
C SER A 322 -18.06 -9.24 -36.64
N GLU A 323 -18.04 -10.57 -36.61
CA GLU A 323 -16.85 -11.39 -36.79
C GLU A 323 -16.23 -11.22 -38.19
N HIS A 324 -17.05 -11.16 -39.23
CA HIS A 324 -16.60 -10.94 -40.59
C HIS A 324 -15.95 -9.53 -40.77
N ILE A 325 -16.44 -8.52 -40.07
CA ILE A 325 -15.81 -7.18 -40.12
C ILE A 325 -14.36 -7.26 -39.65
N VAL A 326 -14.11 -7.94 -38.54
CA VAL A 326 -12.73 -8.10 -38.02
C VAL A 326 -11.88 -8.95 -38.97
N GLN A 327 -12.38 -10.09 -39.41
CA GLN A 327 -11.66 -10.98 -40.33
C GLN A 327 -11.32 -10.29 -41.65
N ARG A 328 -12.22 -9.51 -42.21
CA ARG A 328 -11.96 -8.76 -43.45
C ARG A 328 -10.94 -7.66 -43.27
N PHE A 329 -11.01 -6.91 -42.17
CA PHE A 329 -9.96 -5.96 -41.86
C PHE A 329 -8.58 -6.64 -41.88
N LEU A 330 -8.45 -7.76 -41.18
CA LEU A 330 -7.16 -8.50 -41.08
C LEU A 330 -6.70 -9.05 -42.44
N GLN A 331 -7.63 -9.35 -43.39
CA GLN A 331 -7.27 -9.78 -44.75
C GLN A 331 -6.68 -8.66 -45.61
N HIS A 332 -6.88 -7.38 -45.23
CA HIS A 332 -6.39 -6.24 -45.98
C HIS A 332 -5.12 -5.62 -45.43
N VAL A 333 -4.79 -5.96 -44.19
CA VAL A 333 -3.51 -5.59 -43.54
C VAL A 333 -2.40 -6.49 -44.10
N PRO A 334 -1.22 -5.99 -44.37
CA PRO A 334 -0.07 -6.81 -44.79
C PRO A 334 0.12 -7.99 -43.79
N PRO A 335 0.43 -9.21 -44.26
CA PRO A 335 0.53 -10.39 -43.38
C PRO A 335 1.50 -10.23 -42.24
N ASP A 336 2.63 -9.54 -42.45
CA ASP A 336 3.61 -9.26 -41.42
C ASP A 336 3.07 -8.30 -40.36
N GLU A 337 2.27 -7.31 -40.74
CA GLU A 337 1.61 -6.39 -39.82
C GLU A 337 0.50 -7.10 -39.01
N VAL A 338 -0.29 -7.98 -39.67
CA VAL A 338 -1.25 -8.83 -38.95
C VAL A 338 -0.52 -9.66 -37.88
N ARG A 339 0.59 -10.29 -38.30
CA ARG A 339 1.34 -11.16 -37.41
C ARG A 339 1.89 -10.40 -36.20
N ILE A 340 2.41 -9.20 -36.39
CA ILE A 340 2.92 -8.40 -35.28
C ILE A 340 1.80 -7.85 -34.38
N LEU A 341 0.63 -7.53 -34.96
CA LEU A 341 -0.58 -7.18 -34.20
C LEU A 341 -1.06 -8.35 -33.32
N GLU A 342 -1.04 -9.58 -33.86
CA GLU A 342 -1.34 -10.78 -33.08
C GLU A 342 -0.40 -10.90 -31.87
N LEU A 343 0.92 -10.69 -32.07
CA LEU A 343 1.88 -10.73 -30.98
C LEU A 343 1.65 -9.60 -29.96
N LEU A 344 1.43 -8.36 -30.44
CA LEU A 344 1.18 -7.20 -29.59
C LEU A 344 -0.15 -7.33 -28.81
N SER A 345 -1.11 -8.11 -29.32
CA SER A 345 -2.38 -8.36 -28.60
C SER A 345 -2.19 -9.05 -27.25
N VAL A 346 -1.04 -9.70 -27.05
CA VAL A 346 -0.72 -10.38 -25.79
C VAL A 346 -0.23 -9.39 -24.72
N ALA A 347 0.32 -8.25 -25.13
CA ALA A 347 0.74 -7.20 -24.22
C ALA A 347 -0.47 -6.41 -23.67
N ARG A 348 -0.47 -6.08 -22.37
CA ARG A 348 -1.46 -5.17 -21.76
C ARG A 348 -1.29 -3.74 -22.26
N THR A 349 -0.02 -3.34 -22.34
CA THR A 349 0.44 -2.09 -22.94
C THR A 349 1.77 -2.35 -23.65
N PHE A 350 2.10 -1.55 -24.63
CA PHE A 350 3.33 -1.70 -25.37
C PHE A 350 3.85 -0.34 -25.86
N ASP A 351 5.14 -0.26 -26.02
CA ASP A 351 5.86 0.85 -26.62
C ASP A 351 6.65 0.39 -27.84
N PHE A 352 7.39 1.32 -28.45
CA PHE A 352 8.25 1.00 -29.58
C PHE A 352 9.33 -0.03 -29.25
N GLY A 353 9.80 -0.07 -27.97
CA GLY A 353 10.77 -1.04 -27.49
C GLY A 353 10.23 -2.47 -27.48
N ALA A 354 9.05 -2.66 -26.89
CA ALA A 354 8.34 -3.95 -26.87
C ALA A 354 8.00 -4.44 -28.29
N PHE A 355 7.51 -3.54 -29.15
CA PHE A 355 7.27 -3.82 -30.57
C PHE A 355 8.53 -4.34 -31.25
N ARG A 356 9.69 -3.69 -31.07
CA ARG A 356 10.98 -4.12 -31.64
C ARG A 356 11.49 -5.44 -31.06
N ALA A 357 11.28 -5.67 -29.76
CA ALA A 357 11.66 -6.91 -29.11
C ALA A 357 10.92 -8.10 -29.71
N LEU A 358 9.60 -7.98 -29.84
CA LEU A 358 8.76 -8.99 -30.47
C LEU A 358 9.12 -9.19 -31.97
N GLY A 359 9.31 -8.11 -32.72
CA GLY A 359 9.72 -8.21 -34.12
C GLY A 359 11.01 -8.98 -34.31
N ARG A 360 12.01 -8.75 -33.47
CA ARG A 360 13.29 -9.50 -33.50
C ARG A 360 13.10 -10.96 -33.14
N ALA A 361 12.39 -11.25 -32.06
CA ALA A 361 12.21 -12.62 -31.54
C ALA A 361 11.44 -13.50 -32.53
N PHE A 362 10.50 -12.93 -33.29
CA PHE A 362 9.67 -13.66 -34.22
C PHE A 362 10.05 -13.41 -35.71
N ASN A 363 11.19 -12.78 -35.94
CA ASN A 363 11.74 -12.49 -37.25
C ASN A 363 10.79 -11.71 -38.19
N LEU A 364 10.13 -10.68 -37.64
CA LEU A 364 9.18 -9.81 -38.34
C LEU A 364 9.78 -8.39 -38.53
N PRO A 365 9.40 -7.68 -39.62
CA PRO A 365 9.90 -6.33 -39.87
C PRO A 365 9.33 -5.34 -38.84
N ALA A 366 10.18 -4.93 -37.90
CA ALA A 366 9.84 -3.99 -36.84
C ALA A 366 10.51 -2.62 -37.08
N HIS A 367 10.11 -1.93 -38.15
CA HIS A 367 10.61 -0.63 -38.55
C HIS A 367 9.70 0.50 -38.08
N LEU A 368 10.21 1.73 -38.06
CA LEU A 368 9.46 2.91 -37.67
C LEU A 368 8.21 3.12 -38.53
N LEU A 369 8.28 2.90 -39.84
CA LEU A 369 7.12 3.03 -40.72
C LEU A 369 6.01 2.02 -40.40
N THR A 370 6.37 0.78 -40.08
CA THR A 370 5.41 -0.24 -39.61
C THR A 370 4.78 0.18 -38.28
N TRP A 371 5.56 0.73 -37.35
CA TRP A 371 5.06 1.27 -36.09
C TRP A 371 4.05 2.40 -36.28
N GLU A 372 4.37 3.36 -37.16
CA GLU A 372 3.48 4.48 -37.49
C GLU A 372 2.18 4.00 -38.14
N SER A 373 2.26 2.99 -39.04
CA SER A 373 1.07 2.35 -39.64
C SER A 373 0.20 1.70 -38.58
N LEU A 374 0.76 0.87 -37.69
CA LEU A 374 0.04 0.14 -36.64
C LEU A 374 -0.60 1.06 -35.61
N THR A 375 0.08 2.11 -35.21
CA THR A 375 -0.44 3.07 -34.22
C THR A 375 -1.45 4.05 -34.79
N ALA A 376 -1.57 4.14 -36.14
CA ALA A 376 -2.61 4.93 -36.82
C ALA A 376 -3.97 4.23 -36.89
N TYR A 377 -4.05 2.92 -36.64
CA TYR A 377 -5.34 2.20 -36.67
C TYR A 377 -6.28 2.66 -35.54
N SER A 378 -7.58 2.59 -35.83
CA SER A 378 -8.65 3.06 -34.96
C SER A 378 -8.71 2.33 -33.61
N PHE A 379 -8.17 1.14 -33.52
CA PHE A 379 -8.16 0.28 -32.35
C PHE A 379 -6.84 0.34 -31.56
N ALA A 380 -5.83 1.10 -32.02
CA ALA A 380 -4.63 1.38 -31.26
C ALA A 380 -4.79 2.72 -30.53
N TYR A 381 -4.89 2.67 -29.22
CA TYR A 381 -5.08 3.86 -28.39
C TYR A 381 -3.78 4.34 -27.82
N PRO A 382 -3.40 5.60 -28.07
CA PRO A 382 -2.26 6.19 -27.39
C PRO A 382 -2.57 6.38 -25.90
N LEU A 383 -1.63 5.99 -25.07
CA LEU A 383 -1.51 6.32 -23.66
C LEU A 383 -0.49 7.46 -23.53
N ALA A 384 -0.18 7.88 -22.31
CA ALA A 384 0.86 8.88 -22.12
C ALA A 384 2.21 8.43 -22.70
N GLN A 385 2.96 9.36 -23.32
CA GLN A 385 4.39 9.24 -23.65
C GLN A 385 4.81 8.10 -24.62
N GLY A 386 4.03 7.84 -25.64
CA GLY A 386 4.42 6.87 -26.68
C GLY A 386 4.09 5.43 -26.33
N TRP A 387 3.33 5.23 -25.27
CA TRP A 387 2.70 3.96 -24.90
C TRP A 387 1.39 3.80 -25.63
N TYR A 388 1.04 2.56 -25.98
CA TYR A 388 -0.17 2.19 -26.69
C TYR A 388 -0.81 0.97 -26.06
N ARG A 389 -2.12 0.82 -26.29
CA ARG A 389 -2.86 -0.41 -26.03
C ARG A 389 -3.82 -0.70 -27.19
N LEU A 390 -4.13 -1.95 -27.41
CA LEU A 390 -5.15 -2.35 -28.37
C LEU A 390 -6.53 -2.38 -27.72
N HIS A 391 -7.55 -2.08 -28.52
CA HIS A 391 -8.94 -2.23 -28.10
C HIS A 391 -9.29 -3.68 -27.75
N GLN A 392 -10.01 -3.93 -26.66
CA GLN A 392 -10.26 -5.28 -26.14
C GLN A 392 -10.94 -6.23 -27.16
N LEU A 393 -11.88 -5.74 -27.97
CA LEU A 393 -12.51 -6.56 -28.99
C LEU A 393 -11.50 -6.98 -30.08
N MET A 394 -10.55 -6.14 -30.44
CA MET A 394 -9.47 -6.49 -31.35
C MET A 394 -8.49 -7.47 -30.71
N VAL A 395 -8.15 -7.27 -29.45
CA VAL A 395 -7.32 -8.21 -28.67
C VAL A 395 -7.95 -9.60 -28.67
N ALA A 396 -9.24 -9.71 -28.36
CA ALA A 396 -9.95 -10.99 -28.36
C ALA A 396 -9.91 -11.68 -29.74
N ALA A 397 -10.15 -10.91 -30.83
CA ALA A 397 -10.09 -11.41 -32.18
C ALA A 397 -8.70 -11.88 -32.60
N LEU A 398 -7.66 -11.07 -32.36
CA LEU A 398 -6.27 -11.40 -32.69
C LEU A 398 -5.77 -12.61 -31.89
N GLN A 399 -6.08 -12.66 -30.60
CA GLN A 399 -5.65 -13.77 -29.73
C GLN A 399 -6.35 -15.09 -30.08
N SER A 400 -7.53 -15.07 -30.70
CA SER A 400 -8.19 -16.29 -31.15
C SER A 400 -7.41 -17.04 -32.23
N HIS A 401 -6.56 -16.35 -32.98
CA HIS A 401 -5.69 -16.93 -34.00
C HIS A 401 -4.36 -17.45 -33.45
N LEU A 402 -4.01 -17.08 -32.21
CA LEU A 402 -2.73 -17.49 -31.58
C LEU A 402 -2.86 -18.85 -30.93
N SER A 403 -1.99 -19.78 -31.33
CA SER A 403 -1.87 -21.06 -30.60
C SER A 403 -1.37 -20.81 -29.17
N PRO A 404 -1.75 -21.68 -28.20
CA PRO A 404 -1.25 -21.55 -26.83
C PRO A 404 0.28 -21.51 -26.72
N ALA A 405 0.99 -22.27 -27.59
CA ALA A 405 2.45 -22.29 -27.61
C ALA A 405 3.05 -20.95 -28.04
N VAL A 406 2.49 -20.32 -29.10
CA VAL A 406 2.95 -19.01 -29.55
C VAL A 406 2.64 -17.96 -28.49
N ARG A 407 1.46 -18.00 -27.86
CA ARG A 407 1.10 -17.07 -26.80
C ARG A 407 2.07 -17.14 -25.64
N ARG A 408 2.44 -18.34 -25.16
CA ARG A 408 3.47 -18.51 -24.14
C ARG A 408 4.82 -17.95 -24.58
N ALA A 409 5.26 -18.22 -25.81
CA ALA A 409 6.52 -17.67 -26.32
C ALA A 409 6.51 -16.13 -26.35
N VAL A 410 5.37 -15.51 -26.71
CA VAL A 410 5.23 -14.03 -26.67
C VAL A 410 5.33 -13.52 -25.24
N HIS A 411 4.65 -14.18 -24.30
CA HIS A 411 4.74 -13.81 -22.89
C HIS A 411 6.19 -13.94 -22.37
N ALA A 412 6.92 -14.98 -22.76
CA ALA A 412 8.34 -15.14 -22.39
C ALA A 412 9.21 -13.98 -22.92
N GLN A 413 9.00 -13.57 -24.17
CA GLN A 413 9.73 -12.44 -24.74
C GLN A 413 9.37 -11.09 -24.11
N LEU A 414 8.10 -10.87 -23.79
CA LEU A 414 7.65 -9.67 -23.09
C LEU A 414 8.20 -9.64 -21.67
N ARG A 415 8.28 -10.78 -20.99
CA ARG A 415 8.94 -10.89 -19.69
C ARG A 415 10.38 -10.42 -19.76
N GLU A 416 11.16 -11.00 -20.69
CA GLU A 416 12.58 -10.64 -20.88
C GLU A 416 12.74 -9.13 -21.18
N TYR A 417 11.87 -8.59 -22.02
CA TYR A 417 11.85 -7.15 -22.32
C TYR A 417 11.64 -6.32 -21.05
N TRP A 418 10.63 -6.65 -20.23
CA TRP A 418 10.30 -5.89 -19.03
C TRP A 418 11.33 -6.04 -17.90
N GLU A 419 11.94 -7.22 -17.76
CA GLU A 419 13.09 -7.42 -16.86
C GLU A 419 14.24 -6.49 -17.28
N GLY A 420 14.56 -6.42 -18.59
CA GLY A 420 15.56 -5.53 -19.13
C GLY A 420 15.25 -4.03 -18.95
N VAL A 421 13.98 -3.63 -18.97
CA VAL A 421 13.54 -2.26 -18.65
C VAL A 421 13.70 -1.99 -17.15
N ALA A 422 13.32 -2.95 -16.29
CA ALA A 422 13.47 -2.81 -14.84
C ALA A 422 14.93 -2.70 -14.38
N ASP A 423 15.87 -3.26 -15.13
CA ASP A 423 17.30 -3.17 -14.83
C ASP A 423 17.92 -1.80 -15.22
N ARG A 424 17.19 -1.00 -16.01
CA ARG A 424 17.62 0.32 -16.50
C ARG A 424 16.56 1.39 -16.18
N PRO A 425 16.34 1.70 -14.91
CA PRO A 425 15.28 2.62 -14.49
C PRO A 425 15.42 4.06 -15.05
N GLY A 426 16.60 4.45 -15.52
CA GLY A 426 16.84 5.75 -16.17
C GLY A 426 16.24 5.89 -17.57
N ASP A 427 15.86 4.78 -18.22
CA ASP A 427 15.23 4.78 -19.55
C ASP A 427 13.71 5.04 -19.48
N LEU A 428 13.11 5.01 -18.28
CA LEU A 428 11.70 5.36 -18.09
C LEU A 428 11.53 6.88 -18.12
N PRO A 429 10.58 7.40 -18.92
CA PRO A 429 10.32 8.83 -18.96
C PRO A 429 9.86 9.34 -17.58
N GLU A 430 10.51 10.36 -17.05
CA GLU A 430 10.30 10.91 -15.70
C GLU A 430 8.88 11.46 -15.41
N ARG A 431 8.02 11.60 -16.42
CA ARG A 431 6.69 12.23 -16.33
C ARG A 431 5.52 11.33 -16.66
N SER A 432 5.69 10.00 -16.69
CA SER A 432 4.68 9.10 -17.26
C SER A 432 3.50 8.77 -16.35
N GLY A 433 3.48 9.17 -15.09
CA GLY A 433 2.50 8.64 -14.11
C GLY A 433 2.59 7.11 -13.97
N VAL A 434 3.56 6.48 -14.66
CA VAL A 434 3.83 5.05 -14.54
C VAL A 434 4.83 4.87 -13.39
N SER A 435 4.40 4.16 -12.35
CA SER A 435 5.28 3.81 -11.24
C SER A 435 6.57 3.17 -11.73
N ARG A 436 7.72 3.54 -11.15
CA ARG A 436 9.03 2.91 -11.43
C ARG A 436 9.03 1.39 -11.24
N SER A 437 8.05 0.87 -10.50
CA SER A 437 7.85 -0.56 -10.29
C SER A 437 7.00 -1.25 -11.37
N ALA A 438 6.35 -0.51 -12.26
CA ALA A 438 5.48 -1.07 -13.30
C ALA A 438 6.19 -2.12 -14.18
N PRO A 439 7.47 -1.94 -14.61
CA PRO A 439 8.17 -2.97 -15.37
C PRO A 439 8.32 -4.30 -14.64
N LEU A 440 8.56 -4.29 -13.31
CA LEU A 440 8.63 -5.51 -12.50
C LEU A 440 7.29 -6.22 -12.44
N ARG A 441 6.21 -5.47 -12.31
CA ARG A 441 4.85 -6.01 -12.32
C ARG A 441 4.51 -6.64 -13.68
N GLU A 442 4.84 -5.97 -14.80
CA GLU A 442 4.66 -6.52 -16.14
C GLU A 442 5.52 -7.79 -16.34
N ALA A 443 6.75 -7.80 -15.85
CA ALA A 443 7.61 -8.98 -15.90
C ALA A 443 6.98 -10.18 -15.17
N VAL A 444 6.45 -9.97 -13.97
CA VAL A 444 5.74 -11.02 -13.23
C VAL A 444 4.48 -11.48 -13.98
N HIS A 445 3.65 -10.54 -14.45
CA HIS A 445 2.45 -10.87 -15.23
C HIS A 445 2.81 -11.75 -16.44
N HIS A 446 3.74 -11.33 -17.26
CA HIS A 446 4.13 -12.10 -18.43
C HIS A 446 4.82 -13.42 -18.07
N GLY A 447 5.59 -13.47 -16.99
CA GLY A 447 6.19 -14.71 -16.48
C GLY A 447 5.16 -15.75 -16.05
N LEU A 448 4.06 -15.32 -15.42
CA LEU A 448 2.93 -16.18 -15.04
C LEU A 448 2.26 -16.80 -16.26
N TYR A 449 1.97 -15.98 -17.29
CA TYR A 449 1.32 -16.47 -18.50
C TYR A 449 2.26 -17.18 -19.49
N ALA A 450 3.57 -17.01 -19.35
CA ALA A 450 4.56 -17.86 -20.02
C ALA A 450 4.67 -19.23 -19.36
N GLU A 451 4.16 -19.38 -18.13
CA GLU A 451 4.29 -20.60 -17.28
C GLU A 451 5.78 -20.94 -16.96
N GLU A 452 6.64 -19.92 -16.92
CA GLU A 452 8.08 -20.07 -16.72
C GLU A 452 8.58 -19.41 -15.43
N ILE A 453 7.71 -18.65 -14.72
CA ILE A 453 8.10 -17.98 -13.48
C ILE A 453 7.91 -18.87 -12.27
N THR A 454 8.91 -18.90 -11.42
CA THR A 454 8.87 -19.62 -10.14
C THR A 454 8.48 -18.67 -8.99
N ALA A 455 7.99 -19.24 -7.88
CA ALA A 455 7.72 -18.48 -6.66
C ALA A 455 8.95 -17.68 -6.19
N GLY A 456 10.16 -18.24 -6.29
CA GLY A 456 11.39 -17.53 -5.94
C GLY A 456 11.66 -16.30 -6.80
N GLN A 457 11.36 -16.36 -8.11
CA GLN A 457 11.49 -15.20 -9.01
C GLN A 457 10.43 -14.14 -8.74
N ILE A 458 9.20 -14.55 -8.36
CA ILE A 458 8.15 -13.61 -7.92
C ILE A 458 8.62 -12.87 -6.67
N TYR A 459 9.21 -13.56 -5.70
CA TYR A 459 9.79 -12.92 -4.52
C TYR A 459 10.90 -11.94 -4.88
N ALA A 460 11.83 -12.33 -5.76
CA ALA A 460 12.89 -11.42 -6.20
C ALA A 460 12.33 -10.14 -6.87
N CYS A 461 11.28 -10.27 -7.67
CA CYS A 461 10.58 -9.12 -8.24
C CYS A 461 9.86 -8.30 -7.18
N ALA A 462 9.24 -8.93 -6.18
CA ALA A 462 8.56 -8.25 -5.07
C ALA A 462 9.57 -7.49 -4.19
N ASP A 463 10.70 -8.09 -3.84
CA ASP A 463 11.76 -7.46 -3.05
C ASP A 463 12.37 -6.25 -3.81
N ARG A 464 12.61 -6.38 -5.11
CA ARG A 464 13.03 -5.26 -5.97
C ARG A 464 11.94 -4.20 -6.08
N GLY A 465 10.69 -4.62 -6.24
CA GLY A 465 9.54 -3.74 -6.27
C GLY A 465 9.40 -2.95 -4.98
N LEU A 466 9.60 -3.59 -3.83
CA LEU A 466 9.59 -2.94 -2.52
C LEU A 466 10.69 -1.87 -2.42
N ALA A 467 11.89 -2.15 -2.96
CA ALA A 467 13.02 -1.22 -2.95
C ALA A 467 12.82 0.01 -3.85
N VAL A 468 12.06 -0.12 -4.96
CA VAL A 468 11.89 0.94 -5.98
C VAL A 468 10.56 1.67 -5.87
N GLY A 469 9.48 0.94 -5.60
CA GLY A 469 8.11 1.42 -5.60
C GLY A 469 7.37 1.15 -4.29
N GLY A 470 8.09 0.73 -3.24
CA GLY A 470 7.50 0.46 -1.94
C GLY A 470 6.49 -0.68 -1.97
N ARG A 471 5.61 -0.66 -0.98
CA ARG A 471 4.61 -1.71 -0.77
C ARG A 471 3.61 -1.86 -1.91
N GLN A 472 3.22 -0.77 -2.54
CA GLN A 472 2.24 -0.79 -3.63
C GLN A 472 2.71 -1.62 -4.82
N ALA A 473 4.01 -1.66 -5.08
CA ALA A 473 4.58 -2.55 -6.07
C ALA A 473 4.30 -4.02 -5.74
N VAL A 474 4.46 -4.39 -4.46
CA VAL A 474 4.16 -5.74 -3.96
C VAL A 474 2.68 -6.04 -4.07
N ASP A 475 1.81 -5.13 -3.62
CA ASP A 475 0.34 -5.28 -3.69
C ASP A 475 -0.14 -5.42 -5.15
N GLY A 476 0.50 -4.70 -6.10
CA GLY A 476 0.25 -4.85 -7.53
C GLY A 476 0.62 -6.25 -8.05
N ILE A 477 1.76 -6.78 -7.62
CA ILE A 477 2.20 -8.15 -7.95
C ILE A 477 1.24 -9.19 -7.35
N VAL A 478 0.87 -9.04 -6.08
CA VAL A 478 -0.09 -9.92 -5.40
C VAL A 478 -1.42 -9.96 -6.15
N ARG A 479 -1.93 -8.81 -6.56
CA ARG A 479 -3.18 -8.72 -7.32
C ARG A 479 -3.09 -9.48 -8.65
N ASP A 480 -2.06 -9.24 -9.46
CA ASP A 480 -1.88 -9.93 -10.75
C ASP A 480 -1.74 -11.45 -10.55
N LEU A 481 -1.06 -11.88 -9.46
CA LEU A 481 -0.94 -13.29 -9.10
C LEU A 481 -2.29 -13.89 -8.67
N ARG A 482 -3.10 -13.16 -7.87
CA ARG A 482 -4.45 -13.58 -7.49
C ARG A 482 -5.38 -13.72 -8.71
N ASP A 483 -5.35 -12.74 -9.63
CA ASP A 483 -6.14 -12.77 -10.86
C ASP A 483 -5.76 -13.99 -11.73
N TYR A 484 -4.46 -14.28 -11.87
CA TYR A 484 -3.96 -15.45 -12.57
C TYR A 484 -4.44 -16.77 -11.92
N LEU A 485 -4.35 -16.87 -10.59
CA LEU A 485 -4.77 -18.06 -9.82
C LEU A 485 -6.29 -18.26 -9.89
N ALA A 486 -7.06 -17.19 -9.87
CA ALA A 486 -8.52 -17.23 -10.01
C ALA A 486 -8.94 -17.78 -11.37
N ALA A 487 -8.25 -17.38 -12.45
CA ALA A 487 -8.49 -17.87 -13.79
C ALA A 487 -8.01 -19.31 -13.99
N ARG A 488 -7.17 -19.87 -13.12
CA ARG A 488 -6.53 -21.18 -13.24
C ARG A 488 -6.55 -21.99 -11.93
N PRO A 489 -7.68 -22.62 -11.58
CA PRO A 489 -7.81 -23.38 -10.33
C PRO A 489 -6.78 -24.51 -10.17
N GLY A 490 -6.23 -25.03 -11.29
CA GLY A 490 -5.18 -26.06 -11.31
C GLY A 490 -3.74 -25.55 -11.29
N ALA A 491 -3.52 -24.24 -11.06
CA ALA A 491 -2.17 -23.66 -10.99
C ALA A 491 -1.35 -24.27 -9.84
N ASP A 492 -0.02 -24.18 -9.98
CA ASP A 492 0.94 -24.73 -9.01
C ASP A 492 0.65 -24.21 -7.59
N ARG A 493 0.70 -25.12 -6.63
CA ARG A 493 0.53 -24.82 -5.21
C ARG A 493 1.53 -23.77 -4.73
N SER A 494 2.77 -23.82 -5.21
CA SER A 494 3.81 -22.86 -4.83
C SER A 494 3.48 -21.41 -5.17
N LEU A 495 2.73 -21.16 -6.25
CA LEU A 495 2.27 -19.83 -6.63
C LEU A 495 1.16 -19.31 -5.70
N ARG A 496 0.27 -20.20 -5.22
CA ARG A 496 -0.76 -19.82 -4.22
C ARG A 496 -0.11 -19.47 -2.90
N GLU A 497 0.82 -20.32 -2.45
CA GLU A 497 1.60 -20.08 -1.24
C GLU A 497 2.39 -18.75 -1.34
N ALA A 498 2.94 -18.43 -2.51
CA ALA A 498 3.61 -17.17 -2.75
C ALA A 498 2.64 -15.97 -2.65
N ALA A 499 1.44 -16.07 -3.22
CA ALA A 499 0.42 -15.04 -3.11
C ALA A 499 0.00 -14.82 -1.65
N ASP A 500 -0.32 -15.90 -0.94
CA ASP A 500 -0.72 -15.86 0.48
C ASP A 500 0.39 -15.26 1.35
N CYS A 501 1.63 -15.60 1.07
CA CYS A 501 2.77 -15.11 1.83
C CYS A 501 3.02 -13.60 1.59
N LEU A 502 3.09 -13.15 0.34
CA LEU A 502 3.30 -11.73 0.02
C LEU A 502 2.15 -10.85 0.55
N GLU A 503 0.91 -11.35 0.47
CA GLU A 503 -0.25 -10.68 1.05
C GLU A 503 -0.18 -10.63 2.57
N ALA A 504 0.19 -11.73 3.23
CA ALA A 504 0.37 -11.79 4.68
C ALA A 504 1.47 -10.84 5.15
N GLU A 505 2.61 -10.79 4.45
CA GLU A 505 3.71 -9.86 4.76
C GLU A 505 3.27 -8.39 4.57
N SER A 506 2.49 -8.10 3.54
CA SER A 506 1.93 -6.77 3.29
C SER A 506 0.95 -6.35 4.40
N LEU A 507 0.00 -7.22 4.75
CA LEU A 507 -0.97 -6.99 5.83
C LEU A 507 -0.29 -6.83 7.19
N LEU A 508 0.73 -7.64 7.49
CA LEU A 508 1.47 -7.57 8.74
C LEU A 508 2.19 -6.22 8.90
N ALA A 509 2.79 -5.75 7.84
CA ALA A 509 3.49 -4.48 7.84
C ALA A 509 2.52 -3.27 7.91
N LEU A 510 1.25 -3.44 7.51
CA LEU A 510 0.17 -2.47 7.76
C LEU A 510 -0.36 -2.53 9.20
N GLY A 511 0.15 -3.47 10.04
CA GLY A 511 -0.32 -3.70 11.40
C GLY A 511 -1.63 -4.49 11.49
N ASN A 512 -2.10 -5.07 10.39
CA ASN A 512 -3.35 -5.83 10.34
C ASN A 512 -3.13 -7.31 10.66
N ALA A 513 -2.67 -7.59 11.89
CA ALA A 513 -2.39 -8.96 12.34
C ALA A 513 -3.63 -9.88 12.27
N ARG A 514 -4.83 -9.35 12.47
CA ARG A 514 -6.05 -10.16 12.42
C ARG A 514 -6.31 -10.70 11.01
N ALA A 515 -6.19 -9.86 9.99
CA ALA A 515 -6.36 -10.29 8.60
C ALA A 515 -5.33 -11.36 8.19
N VAL A 516 -4.10 -11.28 8.70
CA VAL A 516 -3.07 -12.32 8.47
C VAL A 516 -3.47 -13.66 9.11
N ILE A 517 -4.02 -13.63 10.33
CA ILE A 517 -4.51 -14.84 11.01
C ILE A 517 -5.68 -15.46 10.22
N ASP A 518 -6.60 -14.63 9.72
CA ASP A 518 -7.77 -15.09 8.95
C ASP A 518 -7.36 -15.61 7.55
N LEU A 519 -6.32 -15.05 6.94
CA LEU A 519 -5.76 -15.51 5.66
C LEU A 519 -5.09 -16.88 5.76
N ALA A 520 -4.45 -17.19 6.87
CA ALA A 520 -3.65 -18.40 7.06
C ALA A 520 -4.10 -19.22 8.29
N PRO A 521 -5.37 -19.66 8.39
CA PRO A 521 -5.87 -20.36 9.57
C PRO A 521 -5.25 -21.75 9.77
N GLU A 522 -4.78 -22.42 8.69
CA GLU A 522 -4.29 -23.80 8.70
C GLU A 522 -2.77 -23.96 8.52
N VAL A 523 -2.00 -22.88 8.63
CA VAL A 523 -0.53 -22.92 8.40
C VAL A 523 0.22 -23.88 9.33
N GLU A 524 -0.44 -24.41 10.33
CA GLU A 524 0.15 -25.32 11.32
C GLU A 524 0.56 -26.70 10.78
N ARG A 525 0.20 -27.07 9.53
CA ARG A 525 0.29 -28.46 9.08
C ARG A 525 1.36 -28.78 8.05
N ASP A 526 1.96 -27.82 7.36
CA ASP A 526 2.89 -28.15 6.27
C ASP A 526 3.87 -27.00 5.96
N ALA A 527 4.95 -26.90 6.73
CA ALA A 527 6.06 -25.97 6.47
C ALA A 527 7.13 -26.56 5.52
N GLY A 528 6.79 -27.58 4.73
CA GLY A 528 7.76 -28.35 3.94
C GLY A 528 8.45 -27.58 2.81
N THR A 529 7.91 -26.42 2.37
CA THR A 529 8.57 -25.56 1.37
C THR A 529 9.06 -24.26 2.02
N ALA A 530 10.10 -23.64 1.45
CA ALA A 530 10.61 -22.35 1.93
C ALA A 530 9.54 -21.25 1.89
N VAL A 531 8.62 -21.32 0.94
CA VAL A 531 7.50 -20.38 0.81
C VAL A 531 6.45 -20.59 1.88
N ALA A 532 6.03 -21.83 2.11
CA ALA A 532 5.11 -22.19 3.19
C ALA A 532 5.68 -21.82 4.55
N ALA A 533 6.99 -21.99 4.73
CA ALA A 533 7.69 -21.59 5.95
C ALA A 533 7.71 -20.06 6.15
N ARG A 534 7.85 -19.25 5.08
CA ARG A 534 7.72 -17.78 5.16
C ARG A 534 6.30 -17.37 5.55
N LEU A 535 5.28 -17.98 4.97
CA LEU A 535 3.89 -17.73 5.36
C LEU A 535 3.65 -18.11 6.83
N ALA A 536 4.22 -19.26 7.27
CA ALA A 536 4.17 -19.67 8.66
C ALA A 536 4.82 -18.61 9.60
N LEU A 537 5.96 -18.04 9.19
CA LEU A 537 6.61 -16.95 9.93
C LEU A 537 5.71 -15.71 10.04
N ALA A 538 5.09 -15.28 8.94
CA ALA A 538 4.17 -14.15 8.95
C ALA A 538 2.97 -14.41 9.86
N ALA A 539 2.36 -15.58 9.76
CA ALA A 539 1.23 -16.00 10.60
C ALA A 539 1.61 -16.12 12.09
N ALA A 540 2.81 -16.62 12.40
CA ALA A 540 3.31 -16.70 13.76
C ALA A 540 3.57 -15.30 14.34
N ASN A 541 4.15 -14.38 13.56
CA ASN A 541 4.31 -12.99 13.97
C ASN A 541 2.96 -12.29 14.24
N ALA A 542 1.97 -12.49 13.39
CA ALA A 542 0.63 -11.96 13.59
C ALA A 542 0.00 -12.48 14.90
N ARG A 543 0.13 -13.78 15.17
CA ARG A 543 -0.34 -14.40 16.43
C ARG A 543 0.40 -13.85 17.65
N ARG A 544 1.70 -13.64 17.53
CA ARG A 544 2.50 -13.00 18.59
C ARG A 544 1.99 -11.59 18.91
N ILE A 545 1.69 -10.80 17.88
CA ILE A 545 1.13 -9.45 18.04
C ILE A 545 -0.26 -9.52 18.69
N ALA A 546 -1.08 -10.51 18.31
CA ALA A 546 -2.41 -10.75 18.89
C ALA A 546 -2.37 -11.30 20.34
N GLY A 547 -1.18 -11.60 20.89
CA GLY A 547 -1.01 -12.13 22.24
C GLY A 547 -1.07 -13.66 22.34
N GLU A 548 -1.10 -14.37 21.20
CA GLU A 548 -1.12 -15.85 21.13
C GLU A 548 0.30 -16.42 21.15
N SER A 549 1.12 -16.02 22.15
CA SER A 549 2.56 -16.30 22.19
C SER A 549 2.91 -17.79 22.17
N ARG A 550 2.11 -18.67 22.79
CA ARG A 550 2.34 -20.12 22.78
C ARG A 550 2.18 -20.74 21.40
N THR A 551 1.13 -20.35 20.68
CA THR A 551 0.89 -20.83 19.31
C THR A 551 1.98 -20.32 18.38
N ALA A 552 2.37 -19.06 18.50
CA ALA A 552 3.46 -18.48 17.75
C ALA A 552 4.80 -19.21 18.00
N ALA A 553 5.15 -19.47 19.27
CA ALA A 553 6.37 -20.18 19.62
C ALA A 553 6.44 -21.57 19.00
N ARG A 554 5.33 -22.32 18.99
CA ARG A 554 5.26 -23.65 18.38
C ARG A 554 5.52 -23.60 16.87
N ILE A 555 4.94 -22.63 16.17
CA ILE A 555 5.16 -22.46 14.72
C ILE A 555 6.60 -22.05 14.43
N PHE A 556 7.18 -21.12 15.18
CA PHE A 556 8.58 -20.72 15.03
C PHE A 556 9.53 -21.88 15.33
N GLN A 557 9.24 -22.73 16.35
CA GLN A 557 10.03 -23.91 16.66
C GLN A 557 9.99 -24.90 15.50
N GLN A 558 8.82 -25.19 14.94
CA GLN A 558 8.69 -26.07 13.80
C GLN A 558 9.53 -25.57 12.60
N VAL A 559 9.42 -24.28 12.25
CA VAL A 559 10.20 -23.69 11.16
C VAL A 559 11.70 -23.76 11.45
N TRP A 560 12.12 -23.50 12.71
CA TRP A 560 13.51 -23.63 13.14
C TRP A 560 14.06 -25.04 12.97
N ASP A 561 13.28 -26.05 13.29
CA ASP A 561 13.70 -27.45 13.24
C ASP A 561 13.73 -28.02 11.80
N GLU A 562 12.77 -27.61 10.96
CA GLU A 562 12.54 -28.20 9.64
C GLU A 562 13.24 -27.44 8.49
N GLN A 563 13.60 -26.14 8.67
CA GLN A 563 14.12 -25.29 7.61
C GLN A 563 15.63 -25.06 7.70
N SER A 564 16.19 -24.42 6.65
CA SER A 564 17.60 -24.00 6.57
C SER A 564 17.70 -22.58 6.01
N GLY A 565 18.91 -22.01 6.06
CA GLY A 565 19.20 -20.69 5.48
C GLY A 565 18.43 -19.52 6.15
N PRO A 566 18.07 -18.46 5.40
CA PRO A 566 17.51 -17.22 5.96
C PRO A 566 16.19 -17.42 6.72
N VAL A 567 15.35 -18.36 6.28
CA VAL A 567 14.06 -18.66 6.91
C VAL A 567 14.27 -19.24 8.31
N ARG A 568 15.23 -20.18 8.45
CA ARG A 568 15.61 -20.73 9.75
C ARG A 568 16.16 -19.64 10.69
N ILE A 569 17.04 -18.78 10.17
CA ILE A 569 17.62 -17.67 10.94
C ILE A 569 16.50 -16.77 11.49
N SER A 570 15.52 -16.41 10.65
CA SER A 570 14.38 -15.58 11.07
C SER A 570 13.51 -16.28 12.11
N ALA A 571 13.25 -17.57 11.95
CA ALA A 571 12.48 -18.37 12.91
C ALA A 571 13.19 -18.45 14.26
N GLY A 572 14.49 -18.74 14.26
CA GLY A 572 15.30 -18.81 15.48
C GLY A 572 15.35 -17.48 16.24
N PHE A 573 15.48 -16.37 15.51
CA PHE A 573 15.41 -15.03 16.09
C PHE A 573 14.05 -14.76 16.75
N CYS A 574 12.95 -15.00 16.06
CA CYS A 574 11.59 -14.79 16.59
C CYS A 574 11.28 -15.72 17.77
N LEU A 575 11.78 -16.96 17.72
CA LEU A 575 11.65 -17.91 18.83
C LEU A 575 12.44 -17.45 20.06
N ALA A 576 13.67 -16.97 19.86
CA ALA A 576 14.49 -16.41 20.93
C ALA A 576 13.80 -15.18 21.55
N ASP A 577 13.17 -14.30 20.74
CA ASP A 577 12.39 -13.15 21.21
C ASP A 577 11.22 -13.62 22.10
N ILE A 578 10.41 -14.58 21.67
CA ILE A 578 9.29 -15.09 22.49
C ILE A 578 9.81 -15.71 23.81
N LYS A 579 10.86 -16.56 23.74
CA LYS A 579 11.45 -17.17 24.92
C LYS A 579 11.93 -16.11 25.92
N MET A 580 12.51 -15.03 25.43
CA MET A 580 12.93 -13.87 26.23
C MET A 580 11.73 -13.26 26.98
N TRP A 581 10.62 -13.02 26.28
CA TRP A 581 9.40 -12.45 26.89
C TRP A 581 8.73 -13.40 27.88
N GLN A 582 8.81 -14.72 27.64
CA GLN A 582 8.32 -15.77 28.53
C GLN A 582 9.20 -15.97 29.78
N GLY A 583 10.39 -15.39 29.82
CA GLY A 583 11.33 -15.51 30.95
C GLY A 583 12.24 -16.73 30.87
N ASP A 584 12.24 -17.47 29.78
CA ASP A 584 13.20 -18.55 29.50
C ASP A 584 14.48 -17.95 28.90
N PHE A 585 15.18 -17.19 29.75
CA PHE A 585 16.38 -16.44 29.34
C PHE A 585 17.50 -17.38 28.89
N ALA A 586 17.61 -18.58 29.49
CA ALA A 586 18.65 -19.54 29.15
C ALA A 586 18.47 -20.03 27.70
N ALA A 587 17.28 -20.51 27.34
CA ALA A 587 17.00 -20.94 25.98
C ALA A 587 17.04 -19.77 24.97
N ALA A 588 16.59 -18.58 25.37
CA ALA A 588 16.63 -17.41 24.52
C ALA A 588 18.07 -17.00 24.15
N PHE A 589 18.98 -17.02 25.10
CA PHE A 589 20.39 -16.68 24.86
C PHE A 589 21.10 -17.75 24.02
N GLU A 590 20.83 -19.04 24.25
CA GLU A 590 21.36 -20.14 23.46
C GLU A 590 20.91 -20.05 21.99
N LEU A 591 19.61 -19.83 21.75
CA LEU A 591 19.08 -19.61 20.42
C LEU A 591 19.67 -18.37 19.76
N ALA A 592 19.76 -17.26 20.49
CA ALA A 592 20.34 -16.02 20.00
C ALA A 592 21.80 -16.19 19.59
N ALA A 593 22.60 -16.95 20.36
CA ALA A 593 23.98 -17.27 20.04
C ALA A 593 24.05 -18.11 18.74
N SER A 594 23.21 -19.15 18.63
CA SER A 594 23.13 -19.99 17.44
C SER A 594 22.75 -19.19 16.18
N VAL A 595 21.77 -18.30 16.29
CA VAL A 595 21.37 -17.39 15.20
C VAL A 595 22.51 -16.46 14.81
N TYR A 596 23.21 -15.89 15.79
CA TYR A 596 24.32 -14.99 15.54
C TYR A 596 25.48 -15.65 14.79
N GLU A 597 25.82 -16.90 15.15
CA GLU A 597 26.83 -17.70 14.45
C GLU A 597 26.42 -18.03 13.02
N MET A 598 25.13 -18.32 12.78
CA MET A 598 24.61 -18.62 11.45
C MET A 598 24.57 -17.41 10.49
N CYS A 599 24.51 -16.19 11.03
CA CYS A 599 24.32 -14.98 10.23
C CYS A 599 25.56 -14.60 9.39
N GLY A 600 26.79 -15.01 9.74
CA GLY A 600 27.98 -14.56 9.03
C GLY A 600 28.11 -13.04 8.90
N THR A 601 28.88 -12.57 7.94
CA THR A 601 29.05 -11.11 7.64
C THR A 601 27.95 -10.53 6.75
N ASP A 602 27.17 -11.37 6.07
CA ASP A 602 26.20 -10.96 5.06
C ASP A 602 24.84 -10.53 5.66
N HIS A 603 24.57 -10.91 6.90
CA HIS A 603 23.32 -10.63 7.60
C HIS A 603 23.52 -9.66 8.79
N ARG A 604 24.20 -8.54 8.58
CA ARG A 604 24.52 -7.56 9.65
C ARG A 604 23.27 -7.04 10.37
N GLY A 605 22.16 -6.82 9.68
CA GLY A 605 20.92 -6.38 10.30
C GLY A 605 20.40 -7.36 11.35
N ILE A 606 20.37 -8.66 11.03
CA ILE A 606 19.95 -9.70 11.98
C ILE A 606 20.95 -9.83 13.14
N ARG A 607 22.25 -9.69 12.88
CA ARG A 607 23.26 -9.67 13.95
C ARG A 607 23.02 -8.52 14.93
N ALA A 608 22.71 -7.33 14.41
CA ALA A 608 22.33 -6.18 15.22
C ALA A 608 21.08 -6.44 16.05
N ASP A 609 20.04 -7.03 15.43
CA ASP A 609 18.81 -7.43 16.11
C ASP A 609 19.05 -8.45 17.21
N VAL A 610 19.92 -9.43 16.99
CA VAL A 610 20.30 -10.41 18.04
C VAL A 610 20.95 -9.72 19.23
N LYS A 611 21.88 -8.80 18.99
CA LYS A 611 22.52 -8.03 20.08
C LYS A 611 21.51 -7.16 20.83
N ARG A 612 20.57 -6.54 20.11
CA ARG A 612 19.46 -5.80 20.69
C ARG A 612 18.54 -6.70 21.52
N LEU A 613 18.28 -7.93 21.10
CA LEU A 613 17.52 -8.91 21.85
C LEU A 613 18.24 -9.31 23.14
N LEU A 614 19.54 -9.59 23.08
CA LEU A 614 20.36 -9.87 24.25
C LEU A 614 20.40 -8.69 25.23
N HIS A 615 20.47 -7.46 24.74
CA HIS A 615 20.28 -6.25 25.53
C HIS A 615 18.97 -6.28 26.32
N LEU A 616 17.84 -6.61 25.67
CA LEU A 616 16.54 -6.71 26.33
C LEU A 616 16.57 -7.75 27.46
N GLY A 617 17.19 -8.90 27.23
CA GLY A 617 17.33 -9.95 28.25
C GLY A 617 18.07 -9.47 29.48
N HIS A 618 19.24 -8.85 29.32
CA HIS A 618 20.00 -8.29 30.43
C HIS A 618 19.22 -7.19 31.15
N ARG A 619 18.49 -6.34 30.43
CA ARG A 619 17.63 -5.31 31.01
C ARG A 619 16.50 -5.91 31.88
N PHE A 620 15.85 -7.02 31.42
CA PHE A 620 14.84 -7.72 32.21
C PHE A 620 15.41 -8.46 33.42
N LEU A 621 16.69 -8.85 33.37
CA LEU A 621 17.45 -9.33 34.49
C LEU A 621 18.03 -8.21 35.36
N LEU A 622 17.70 -6.94 35.04
CA LEU A 622 18.14 -5.72 35.71
C LEU A 622 19.68 -5.60 35.79
N ASP A 623 20.36 -6.11 34.77
CA ASP A 623 21.78 -5.97 34.52
C ASP A 623 22.05 -4.82 33.54
N PHE A 624 22.01 -3.60 34.05
CA PHE A 624 22.02 -2.42 33.18
C PHE A 624 23.37 -2.16 32.52
N GLU A 625 24.49 -2.63 33.15
CA GLU A 625 25.83 -2.52 32.55
C GLU A 625 25.99 -3.40 31.34
N ALA A 626 25.66 -4.70 31.44
CA ALA A 626 25.70 -5.62 30.33
C ALA A 626 24.69 -5.23 29.22
N ALA A 627 23.50 -4.75 29.64
CA ALA A 627 22.51 -4.25 28.70
C ALA A 627 23.03 -3.06 27.88
N GLY A 628 23.72 -2.11 28.50
CA GLY A 628 24.31 -0.94 27.84
C GLY A 628 25.41 -1.31 26.86
N ALA A 629 26.29 -2.24 27.22
CA ALA A 629 27.36 -2.72 26.34
C ALA A 629 26.79 -3.37 25.05
N LEU A 630 25.82 -4.27 25.18
CA LEU A 630 25.18 -4.94 24.05
C LEU A 630 24.42 -3.97 23.14
N LEU A 631 23.79 -2.94 23.71
CA LEU A 631 23.10 -1.92 22.93
C LEU A 631 24.08 -1.08 22.09
N ALA A 632 25.26 -0.75 22.64
CA ALA A 632 26.32 -0.07 21.90
C ALA A 632 26.87 -0.94 20.75
N GLU A 633 27.05 -2.24 21.01
CA GLU A 633 27.46 -3.18 19.97
C GLU A 633 26.40 -3.34 18.85
N ALA A 634 25.11 -3.37 19.21
CA ALA A 634 24.01 -3.40 18.23
C ALA A 634 23.98 -2.13 17.36
N GLU A 635 24.21 -0.97 17.97
CA GLU A 635 24.29 0.31 17.25
C GLU A 635 25.44 0.33 16.23
N GLU A 636 26.59 -0.23 16.58
CA GLU A 636 27.73 -0.32 15.67
C GLU A 636 27.41 -1.20 14.45
N GLU A 637 26.75 -2.35 14.65
CA GLU A 637 26.34 -3.19 13.54
C GLU A 637 25.29 -2.47 12.63
N TYR A 638 24.32 -1.75 13.21
CA TYR A 638 23.32 -1.01 12.43
C TYR A 638 23.91 0.15 11.62
N ARG A 639 25.00 0.78 12.04
CA ARG A 639 25.66 1.84 11.25
C ARG A 639 26.10 1.37 9.87
N HIS A 640 26.32 0.08 9.70
CA HIS A 640 26.71 -0.54 8.44
C HIS A 640 25.53 -1.13 7.65
N THR A 641 24.30 -0.85 8.07
CA THR A 641 23.08 -1.27 7.41
C THR A 641 22.30 -0.05 6.92
N ALA A 642 21.47 -0.23 5.89
CA ALA A 642 20.52 0.80 5.45
C ALA A 642 19.15 0.62 6.14
N ASP A 643 19.13 0.11 7.39
CA ASP A 643 17.90 -0.15 8.13
C ASP A 643 17.54 1.02 9.06
N PRO A 644 16.58 1.88 8.67
CA PRO A 644 16.13 2.99 9.50
C PRO A 644 15.33 2.52 10.73
N PHE A 645 14.61 1.39 10.63
CA PHE A 645 13.82 0.85 11.74
C PHE A 645 14.72 0.32 12.86
N GLY A 646 15.72 -0.48 12.51
CA GLY A 646 16.68 -0.99 13.48
C GLY A 646 17.42 0.12 14.20
N SER A 647 17.89 1.12 13.46
CA SER A 647 18.56 2.30 14.03
C SER A 647 17.66 3.11 14.97
N ALA A 648 16.38 3.30 14.58
CA ALA A 648 15.40 4.00 15.43
C ALA A 648 15.07 3.22 16.71
N ASN A 649 14.99 1.89 16.62
CA ASN A 649 14.72 1.03 17.77
C ASN A 649 15.85 1.06 18.81
N ILE A 650 17.09 1.25 18.39
CA ILE A 650 18.21 1.47 19.33
C ILE A 650 17.96 2.70 20.21
N ARG A 651 17.50 3.81 19.66
CA ARG A 651 17.18 5.02 20.44
C ARG A 651 16.06 4.76 21.45
N THR A 652 14.99 4.07 21.04
CA THR A 652 13.90 3.70 21.97
C THR A 652 14.42 2.83 23.11
N ASN A 653 15.22 1.80 22.81
CA ASN A 653 15.77 0.91 23.81
C ASN A 653 16.77 1.64 24.74
N ARG A 654 17.55 2.61 24.21
CA ARG A 654 18.43 3.46 25.00
C ARG A 654 17.64 4.35 25.95
N ALA A 655 16.56 4.96 25.49
CA ALA A 655 15.67 5.74 26.34
C ALA A 655 15.07 4.89 27.48
N GLU A 656 14.65 3.65 27.19
CA GLU A 656 14.15 2.71 28.20
C GLU A 656 15.22 2.31 29.21
N LEU A 657 16.46 2.12 28.80
CA LEU A 657 17.59 1.81 29.70
C LEU A 657 17.93 3.02 30.57
N LEU A 658 18.06 4.20 29.97
CA LEU A 658 18.36 5.44 30.65
C LEU A 658 17.27 5.82 31.66
N ALA A 659 16.04 5.44 31.47
CA ALA A 659 14.95 5.66 32.43
C ALA A 659 15.26 5.04 33.81
N PHE A 660 16.11 4.00 33.87
CA PHE A 660 16.60 3.42 35.14
C PHE A 660 17.91 4.02 35.62
N THR A 661 18.79 4.45 34.72
CA THR A 661 20.17 4.87 35.08
C THR A 661 20.33 6.39 35.13
N ASP A 662 19.85 7.10 34.09
CA ASP A 662 19.95 8.56 33.96
C ASP A 662 18.63 9.14 33.42
N PRO A 663 17.70 9.55 34.30
CA PRO A 663 16.38 9.98 33.87
C PRO A 663 16.38 11.31 33.07
N GLU A 664 17.36 12.19 33.23
CA GLU A 664 17.46 13.43 32.45
C GLU A 664 17.82 13.11 30.98
N ALA A 665 18.85 12.28 30.78
CA ALA A 665 19.25 11.79 29.48
C ALA A 665 18.14 10.96 28.82
N ALA A 666 17.37 10.18 29.61
CA ALA A 666 16.25 9.40 29.10
C ALA A 666 15.14 10.26 28.44
N VAL A 667 14.81 11.41 29.03
CA VAL A 667 13.80 12.32 28.47
C VAL A 667 14.26 12.86 27.11
N ALA A 668 15.54 13.25 26.99
CA ALA A 668 16.10 13.76 25.75
C ALA A 668 16.16 12.68 24.65
N GLU A 669 16.63 11.48 25.02
CA GLU A 669 16.74 10.35 24.06
C GLU A 669 15.35 9.84 23.63
N ALA A 670 14.37 9.79 24.55
CA ALA A 670 12.98 9.45 24.21
C ALA A 670 12.34 10.47 23.24
N ALA A 671 12.62 11.76 23.43
CA ALA A 671 12.14 12.78 22.51
C ALA A 671 12.75 12.61 21.11
N ALA A 672 14.05 12.36 21.01
CA ALA A 672 14.72 12.08 19.76
C ALA A 672 14.21 10.76 19.10
N ALA A 673 13.97 9.72 19.90
CA ALA A 673 13.36 8.49 19.41
C ALA A 673 11.95 8.71 18.86
N LEU A 674 11.12 9.52 19.53
CA LEU A 674 9.76 9.84 19.10
C LEU A 674 9.73 10.57 17.75
N GLU A 675 10.69 11.44 17.45
CA GLU A 675 10.78 12.09 16.15
C GLU A 675 10.93 11.06 15.04
N VAL A 676 11.87 10.13 15.16
CA VAL A 676 12.15 9.10 14.16
C VAL A 676 11.03 8.06 14.09
N GLN A 677 10.51 7.60 15.25
CA GLN A 677 9.46 6.56 15.26
C GLN A 677 8.11 7.05 14.70
N ARG A 678 7.81 8.34 14.81
CA ARG A 678 6.65 8.95 14.16
C ARG A 678 6.79 8.96 12.65
N GLU A 679 7.97 9.27 12.12
CA GLU A 679 8.27 9.21 10.69
C GLU A 679 8.06 7.81 10.14
N LEU A 680 8.46 6.80 10.90
CA LEU A 680 8.29 5.39 10.54
C LEU A 680 6.87 4.86 10.78
N GLY A 681 5.99 5.62 11.44
CA GLY A 681 4.63 5.18 11.79
C GLY A 681 4.57 4.02 12.79
N ALA A 682 5.67 3.74 13.51
CA ALA A 682 5.83 2.57 14.36
C ALA A 682 5.13 2.75 15.71
N GLN A 683 3.79 2.61 15.75
CA GLN A 683 2.95 2.92 16.91
C GLN A 683 3.39 2.20 18.19
N HIS A 684 3.80 0.93 18.11
CA HIS A 684 4.28 0.19 19.28
C HIS A 684 5.59 0.77 19.86
N GLU A 685 6.52 1.24 19.00
CA GLU A 685 7.76 1.88 19.45
C GLU A 685 7.52 3.31 19.97
N ILE A 686 6.57 4.04 19.36
CA ILE A 686 6.10 5.33 19.89
C ILE A 686 5.57 5.14 21.31
N GLY A 687 4.76 4.11 21.55
CA GLY A 687 4.24 3.79 22.88
C GLY A 687 5.32 3.44 23.91
N LYS A 688 6.36 2.71 23.48
CA LYS A 688 7.53 2.40 24.34
C LYS A 688 8.33 3.67 24.68
N ALA A 689 8.60 4.52 23.68
CA ALA A 689 9.35 5.75 23.89
C ALA A 689 8.62 6.72 24.85
N TYR A 690 7.30 6.87 24.70
CA TYR A 690 6.50 7.62 25.68
C TYR A 690 6.47 6.98 27.06
N THR A 691 6.47 5.64 27.16
CA THR A 691 6.57 4.94 28.45
C THR A 691 7.91 5.23 29.12
N ALA A 692 9.02 5.16 28.37
CA ALA A 692 10.36 5.50 28.90
C ALA A 692 10.45 6.96 29.36
N MET A 693 9.90 7.88 28.57
CA MET A 693 9.81 9.30 28.93
C MET A 693 9.02 9.50 30.23
N ALA A 694 7.86 8.84 30.36
CA ALA A 694 7.01 8.95 31.54
C ALA A 694 7.67 8.36 32.80
N MET A 695 8.39 7.23 32.66
CA MET A 695 9.20 6.65 33.74
C MET A 695 10.27 7.64 34.23
N ALA A 696 11.01 8.23 33.32
CA ALA A 696 12.04 9.21 33.64
C ALA A 696 11.45 10.46 34.29
N GLN A 697 10.36 11.01 33.77
CA GLN A 697 9.65 12.17 34.33
C GLN A 697 9.09 11.85 35.72
N THR A 698 8.63 10.62 35.98
CA THR A 698 8.19 10.18 37.32
C THR A 698 9.34 10.23 38.31
N ARG A 699 10.52 9.76 37.94
CA ARG A 699 11.72 9.80 38.79
C ARG A 699 12.22 11.24 39.07
N LEU A 700 12.07 12.11 38.07
CA LEU A 700 12.41 13.54 38.20
C LEU A 700 11.37 14.36 38.98
N GLY A 701 10.25 13.76 39.42
CA GLY A 701 9.18 14.46 40.14
C GLY A 701 8.28 15.33 39.23
N ALA A 702 8.41 15.24 37.92
CA ALA A 702 7.61 15.97 36.93
C ALA A 702 6.26 15.25 36.65
N TYR A 703 5.43 15.09 37.70
CA TYR A 703 4.27 14.18 37.69
C TYR A 703 3.19 14.51 36.67
N GLU A 704 2.90 15.79 36.42
CA GLU A 704 1.92 16.19 35.41
C GLU A 704 2.40 15.83 34.00
N ARG A 705 3.68 16.07 33.69
CA ARG A 705 4.27 15.67 32.41
C ARG A 705 4.29 14.15 32.25
N ALA A 706 4.64 13.44 33.31
CA ALA A 706 4.61 11.98 33.34
C ALA A 706 3.21 11.43 33.04
N ALA A 707 2.16 12.01 33.66
CA ALA A 707 0.78 11.61 33.40
C ALA A 707 0.39 11.83 31.94
N SER A 708 0.71 12.97 31.34
CA SER A 708 0.48 13.27 29.93
C SER A 708 1.23 12.29 29.01
N SER A 709 2.50 11.99 29.32
CA SER A 709 3.30 11.02 28.55
C SER A 709 2.70 9.60 28.63
N PHE A 710 2.17 9.16 29.79
CA PHE A 710 1.46 7.87 29.89
C PHE A 710 0.18 7.85 29.06
N LEU A 711 -0.59 8.94 28.99
CA LEU A 711 -1.77 9.00 28.13
C LEU A 711 -1.40 8.87 26.63
N SER A 712 -0.33 9.53 26.21
CA SER A 712 0.20 9.40 24.85
C SER A 712 0.72 7.98 24.56
N ALA A 713 1.39 7.35 25.56
CA ALA A 713 1.82 5.96 25.47
C ALA A 713 0.61 5.03 25.26
N TYR A 714 -0.45 5.22 26.02
CA TYR A 714 -1.68 4.42 25.91
C TYR A 714 -2.31 4.56 24.53
N ALA A 715 -2.47 5.78 24.02
CA ALA A 715 -3.04 6.01 22.71
C ALA A 715 -2.26 5.27 21.60
N ALA A 716 -0.93 5.30 21.65
CA ALA A 716 -0.10 4.61 20.67
C ALA A 716 -0.12 3.08 20.83
N LEU A 717 -0.06 2.56 22.06
CA LEU A 717 -0.08 1.12 22.34
C LEU A 717 -1.43 0.48 22.03
N ASP A 718 -2.54 1.20 22.27
CA ASP A 718 -3.89 0.74 21.94
C ASP A 718 -4.09 0.68 20.41
N ARG A 719 -3.61 1.70 19.66
CA ARG A 719 -3.60 1.67 18.19
C ARG A 719 -2.79 0.50 17.63
N ALA A 720 -1.66 0.19 18.28
CA ALA A 720 -0.82 -0.94 17.90
C ALA A 720 -1.42 -2.31 18.28
N GLY A 721 -2.48 -2.36 19.06
CA GLY A 721 -3.00 -3.60 19.65
C GLY A 721 -2.00 -4.28 20.61
N TYR A 722 -1.01 -3.53 21.15
CA TYR A 722 0.10 -4.08 21.92
C TYR A 722 -0.25 -4.19 23.41
N ARG A 723 -1.07 -5.20 23.75
CA ARG A 723 -1.63 -5.43 25.09
C ARG A 723 -0.55 -5.53 26.19
N SER A 724 0.50 -6.32 25.97
CA SER A 724 1.57 -6.52 26.95
C SER A 724 2.39 -5.23 27.18
N GLY A 725 2.59 -4.43 26.12
CA GLY A 725 3.22 -3.10 26.24
C GLY A 725 2.36 -2.14 27.05
N ARG A 726 1.04 -2.19 26.85
CA ARG A 726 0.07 -1.41 27.62
C ARG A 726 0.11 -1.78 29.11
N ALA A 727 0.13 -3.08 29.42
CA ALA A 727 0.22 -3.55 30.82
C ALA A 727 1.55 -3.13 31.48
N ARG A 728 2.63 -3.10 30.70
CA ARG A 728 3.91 -2.58 31.19
C ARG A 728 3.86 -1.08 31.51
N ALA A 729 3.19 -0.30 30.67
CA ALA A 729 2.93 1.11 30.94
C ALA A 729 2.05 1.29 32.21
N ASP A 730 1.04 0.43 32.41
CA ASP A 730 0.23 0.41 33.64
C ASP A 730 1.08 0.19 34.90
N MET A 731 2.04 -0.76 34.88
CA MET A 731 2.95 -1.00 36.00
C MET A 731 3.70 0.28 36.39
N TYR A 732 4.28 0.97 35.40
CA TYR A 732 5.06 2.19 35.72
C TYR A 732 4.16 3.39 36.07
N ARG A 733 2.97 3.48 35.48
CA ARG A 733 1.98 4.49 35.90
C ARG A 733 1.48 4.26 37.32
N ALA A 734 1.40 3.01 37.77
CA ALA A 734 1.07 2.70 39.17
C ALA A 734 2.10 3.35 40.14
N PHE A 735 3.37 3.34 39.78
CA PHE A 735 4.39 3.99 40.59
C PHE A 735 4.25 5.53 40.57
N LEU A 736 3.86 6.15 39.46
CA LEU A 736 3.51 7.57 39.40
C LEU A 736 2.35 7.89 40.36
N LEU A 737 1.25 7.11 40.32
CA LEU A 737 0.10 7.30 41.19
C LEU A 737 0.46 7.16 42.68
N LEU A 738 1.34 6.22 43.01
CA LEU A 738 1.87 6.08 44.37
C LEU A 738 2.64 7.34 44.82
N ARG A 739 3.47 7.92 43.96
CA ARG A 739 4.17 9.17 44.21
C ARG A 739 3.23 10.36 44.37
N GLN A 740 2.04 10.31 43.78
CA GLN A 740 0.96 11.29 43.93
C GLN A 740 0.09 11.03 45.16
N GLY A 741 0.32 9.94 45.91
CA GLY A 741 -0.43 9.56 47.09
C GLY A 741 -1.67 8.68 46.83
N ASP A 742 -1.97 8.33 45.58
CA ASP A 742 -3.09 7.47 45.26
C ASP A 742 -2.73 5.97 45.29
N ARG A 743 -2.62 5.46 46.50
CA ARG A 743 -2.29 4.04 46.75
C ARG A 743 -3.36 3.08 46.22
N ALA A 744 -4.63 3.48 46.23
CA ALA A 744 -5.73 2.60 45.81
C ALA A 744 -5.67 2.34 44.29
N GLN A 745 -5.53 3.38 43.49
CA GLN A 745 -5.39 3.24 42.03
C GLN A 745 -4.04 2.57 41.67
N CYS A 746 -2.95 2.83 42.41
CA CYS A 746 -1.69 2.13 42.21
C CYS A 746 -1.88 0.61 42.29
N LEU A 747 -2.48 0.11 43.35
CA LEU A 747 -2.69 -1.34 43.55
C LEU A 747 -3.66 -1.93 42.52
N ALA A 748 -4.68 -1.18 42.10
CA ALA A 748 -5.60 -1.60 41.04
C ALA A 748 -4.87 -1.78 39.70
N LEU A 749 -3.99 -0.82 39.31
CA LEU A 749 -3.19 -0.93 38.09
C LEU A 749 -2.19 -2.09 38.14
N LEU A 750 -1.51 -2.31 39.29
CA LEU A 750 -0.57 -3.41 39.45
C LEU A 750 -1.26 -4.77 39.28
N ARG A 751 -2.45 -4.97 39.88
CA ARG A 751 -3.23 -6.20 39.67
C ARG A 751 -3.64 -6.39 38.22
N ARG A 752 -4.11 -5.34 37.55
CA ARG A 752 -4.45 -5.38 36.14
C ARG A 752 -3.25 -5.74 35.27
N ALA A 753 -2.08 -5.16 35.54
CA ALA A 753 -0.86 -5.46 34.80
C ALA A 753 -0.46 -6.93 34.94
N VAL A 754 -0.55 -7.52 36.17
CA VAL A 754 -0.27 -8.95 36.37
C VAL A 754 -1.25 -9.82 35.58
N SER A 755 -2.55 -9.54 35.64
CA SER A 755 -3.56 -10.28 34.90
C SER A 755 -3.29 -10.27 33.37
N GLU A 756 -2.90 -9.14 32.81
CA GLU A 756 -2.56 -9.03 31.38
C GLU A 756 -1.22 -9.74 31.05
N PHE A 757 -0.22 -9.69 31.92
CA PHE A 757 1.03 -10.42 31.69
C PHE A 757 0.81 -11.92 31.69
N GLU A 758 -0.02 -12.44 32.60
CA GLU A 758 -0.39 -13.87 32.61
C GLU A 758 -1.23 -14.26 31.39
N ALA A 759 -2.19 -13.41 31.00
CA ALA A 759 -3.01 -13.66 29.83
C ALA A 759 -2.20 -13.69 28.51
N CYS A 760 -1.12 -12.89 28.41
CA CYS A 760 -0.20 -12.86 27.28
C CYS A 760 0.97 -13.85 27.40
N ASP A 761 1.14 -14.52 28.55
CA ASP A 761 2.28 -15.41 28.86
C ASP A 761 3.65 -14.75 28.73
N VAL A 762 3.80 -13.55 29.33
CA VAL A 762 5.00 -12.72 29.19
C VAL A 762 5.40 -12.06 30.53
N TYR A 763 6.64 -11.60 30.62
CA TYR A 763 7.17 -10.78 31.68
C TYR A 763 7.13 -11.37 33.11
N PRO A 764 7.48 -12.62 33.34
CA PRO A 764 7.47 -13.18 34.70
C PRO A 764 8.39 -12.42 35.67
N SER A 765 9.49 -11.84 35.21
CA SER A 765 10.35 -10.97 36.04
C SER A 765 9.62 -9.71 36.52
N LEU A 766 8.75 -9.11 35.70
CA LEU A 766 7.95 -7.96 36.09
C LEU A 766 6.81 -8.36 37.05
N VAL A 767 6.22 -9.55 36.89
CA VAL A 767 5.26 -10.11 37.87
C VAL A 767 5.89 -10.22 39.25
N LEU A 768 7.13 -10.73 39.31
CA LEU A 768 7.91 -10.76 40.57
C LEU A 768 8.17 -9.34 41.13
N ALA A 769 8.49 -8.39 40.27
CA ALA A 769 8.71 -7.00 40.71
C ALA A 769 7.41 -6.38 41.25
N ILE A 770 6.27 -6.61 40.62
CA ILE A 770 4.94 -6.15 41.10
C ILE A 770 4.61 -6.80 42.45
N HIS A 771 4.81 -8.10 42.59
CA HIS A 771 4.58 -8.76 43.86
C HIS A 771 5.47 -8.17 45.00
N ARG A 772 6.75 -7.95 44.73
CA ARG A 772 7.66 -7.33 45.72
C ARG A 772 7.24 -5.89 46.06
N ALA A 773 6.76 -5.13 45.06
CA ALA A 773 6.19 -3.81 45.32
C ALA A 773 4.95 -3.90 46.21
N ALA A 774 4.05 -4.84 45.94
CA ALA A 774 2.84 -5.06 46.74
C ALA A 774 3.18 -5.49 48.21
N VAL A 775 4.18 -6.37 48.40
CA VAL A 775 4.68 -6.73 49.73
C VAL A 775 5.18 -5.50 50.50
N ARG A 776 6.00 -4.63 49.85
CA ARG A 776 6.46 -3.38 50.50
C ARG A 776 5.29 -2.46 50.86
N LEU A 777 4.21 -2.49 50.09
CA LEU A 777 3.01 -1.72 50.36
C LEU A 777 2.04 -2.44 51.33
N GLY A 778 2.37 -3.63 51.87
CA GLY A 778 1.48 -4.42 52.72
C GLY A 778 0.15 -4.82 52.07
N ALA A 779 0.17 -5.14 50.77
CA ALA A 779 -1.00 -5.42 49.93
C ALA A 779 -0.81 -6.65 49.02
N ASP A 780 -0.04 -7.63 49.46
CA ASP A 780 0.38 -8.86 48.78
C ASP A 780 -0.68 -9.98 48.83
N GLY A 781 -1.92 -9.67 48.58
CA GLY A 781 -3.04 -10.62 48.64
C GLY A 781 -2.81 -11.95 47.88
N PRO A 782 -3.62 -12.98 48.13
CA PRO A 782 -3.40 -14.35 47.69
C PRO A 782 -3.24 -14.47 46.17
N GLU A 783 -3.90 -13.61 45.38
CA GLU A 783 -3.81 -13.62 43.92
C GLU A 783 -2.40 -13.22 43.41
N LEU A 784 -1.82 -12.14 43.95
CA LEU A 784 -0.48 -11.69 43.58
C LEU A 784 0.59 -12.69 44.04
N THR A 785 0.42 -13.28 45.21
CA THR A 785 1.31 -14.32 45.72
C THR A 785 1.27 -15.58 44.84
N ALA A 786 0.10 -16.01 44.42
CA ALA A 786 -0.05 -17.15 43.51
C ALA A 786 0.57 -16.86 42.12
N ALA A 787 0.35 -15.65 41.57
CA ALA A 787 0.95 -15.22 40.33
C ALA A 787 2.50 -15.19 40.42
N ALA A 788 3.04 -14.67 41.53
CA ALA A 788 4.49 -14.67 41.77
C ALA A 788 5.07 -16.09 41.88
N ALA A 789 4.34 -17.03 42.49
CA ALA A 789 4.76 -18.44 42.55
C ALA A 789 4.83 -19.07 41.16
N ARG A 790 3.82 -18.82 40.30
CA ARG A 790 3.83 -19.27 38.89
C ARG A 790 4.99 -18.62 38.11
N ALA A 791 5.19 -17.32 38.26
CA ALA A 791 6.28 -16.59 37.61
C ALA A 791 7.65 -17.14 38.03
N ARG A 792 7.85 -17.49 39.29
CA ARG A 792 9.09 -18.12 39.76
C ARG A 792 9.34 -19.48 39.14
N SER A 793 8.32 -20.31 38.99
CA SER A 793 8.45 -21.65 38.39
C SER A 793 8.73 -21.60 36.88
N GLY A 794 8.26 -20.55 36.19
CA GLY A 794 8.48 -20.35 34.75
C GLY A 794 9.76 -19.56 34.40
N LEU A 795 10.44 -18.99 35.40
CA LEU A 795 11.60 -18.15 35.15
C LEU A 795 12.90 -18.98 35.12
N HIS A 796 13.47 -19.14 33.91
CA HIS A 796 14.78 -19.77 33.72
C HIS A 796 15.85 -18.69 33.55
N ALA A 797 16.25 -18.06 34.68
CA ALA A 797 17.20 -16.96 34.68
C ALA A 797 18.65 -17.46 34.59
N LEU A 798 19.51 -16.67 33.92
CA LEU A 798 20.94 -16.90 33.85
C LEU A 798 21.67 -16.57 35.18
N VAL A 799 20.97 -15.94 36.11
CA VAL A 799 21.48 -15.51 37.42
C VAL A 799 20.66 -16.15 38.53
N PRO A 800 21.26 -16.38 39.70
CA PRO A 800 20.53 -16.89 40.87
C PRO A 800 19.33 -15.99 41.22
N LEU A 801 18.19 -16.60 41.57
CA LEU A 801 16.95 -15.87 41.89
C LEU A 801 17.16 -14.79 42.97
N GLY A 802 17.94 -15.08 44.00
CA GLY A 802 18.27 -14.10 45.02
C GLY A 802 19.04 -12.87 44.51
N THR A 803 19.81 -13.01 43.45
CA THR A 803 20.46 -11.87 42.78
C THR A 803 19.43 -11.02 42.01
N LEU A 804 18.50 -11.67 41.29
CA LEU A 804 17.41 -10.96 40.61
C LEU A 804 16.52 -10.23 41.62
N GLU A 805 16.22 -10.85 42.77
CA GLU A 805 15.42 -10.22 43.82
C GLU A 805 16.11 -8.98 44.41
N ARG A 806 17.41 -9.03 44.67
CA ARG A 806 18.18 -7.85 45.14
C ARG A 806 18.20 -6.72 44.11
N ARG A 807 18.40 -7.07 42.81
CA ARG A 807 18.34 -6.10 41.72
C ARG A 807 16.94 -5.48 41.58
N THR A 808 15.90 -6.29 41.78
CA THR A 808 14.49 -5.83 41.77
C THR A 808 14.23 -4.86 42.91
N ASP A 809 14.73 -5.14 44.13
CA ASP A 809 14.61 -4.24 45.27
C ASP A 809 15.31 -2.89 45.03
N ALA A 810 16.49 -2.92 44.42
CA ALA A 810 17.21 -1.72 44.04
C ALA A 810 16.40 -0.90 42.99
N MET A 811 15.87 -1.54 41.96
CA MET A 811 15.04 -0.91 40.95
C MET A 811 13.76 -0.29 41.56
N LEU A 812 13.04 -1.03 42.42
CA LEU A 812 11.86 -0.52 43.11
C LEU A 812 12.16 0.71 43.95
N SER A 813 13.31 0.76 44.59
CA SER A 813 13.71 1.92 45.38
C SER A 813 13.87 3.21 44.57
N LEU A 814 14.17 3.11 43.25
CA LEU A 814 14.22 4.25 42.34
C LEU A 814 12.82 4.89 42.12
N PHE A 815 11.78 4.07 42.13
CA PHE A 815 10.41 4.53 41.85
C PHE A 815 9.57 4.75 43.11
N LEU A 816 9.73 3.94 44.16
CA LEU A 816 8.91 4.00 45.34
C LEU A 816 9.41 5.05 46.36
N GLY A 817 10.73 5.37 46.31
CA GLY A 817 11.39 6.24 47.31
C GLY A 817 11.90 5.49 48.57
N ALA A 818 12.79 6.13 49.33
CA ALA A 818 13.47 5.52 50.46
C ALA A 818 12.59 5.26 51.71
N GLY A 819 11.31 5.60 51.66
CA GLY A 819 10.37 5.48 52.77
C GLY A 819 9.12 4.66 52.50
N ALA A 820 9.01 3.99 51.33
CA ALA A 820 7.88 3.12 51.00
C ALA A 820 8.16 1.67 51.30
#